data_6c5a6ec6977bbe86e4c6be1c05ac12cb
#
_entry.id   6c5a6ec6977bbe86e4c6be1c05ac12cb
#
_cell.length_a   1.000
_cell.length_b   1.000
_cell.length_c   1.000
_cell.angle_alpha   90.00
_cell.angle_beta   90.00
_cell.angle_gamma   90.00
#
_symmetry.space_group_name_H-M   'P 1'
#
loop_
_entity.id
_entity.type
_entity.pdbx_description
1 polymer ?
#
loop_
_entity_poly.entity_id
_entity_poly.type
_entity_poly.pdbx_seq_one_letter_code
_entity_poly.pdbx_strand_id
1 'polypeptide(L)'
;FKQKTAYEIYQCDWSSDVCSSDLSNDNLLTNFINTMAKITKEAALLYHSQGKPGKIEVVPTKPYSTQTDLSLAYSPGVAEPCLEIEKNPQDAYKYTAKGNLVAVISNGTAVLGLGDIGALSGKPVMEGKGLLFKIYAGIDVFDIEVDEKDPEKFIAAVKAIAPTFGGINLEDIKAPECFEIERRLKEELDIPVMHDDQHGTAIISSAGLVNALQVAGKKIEDVKIVVNGAGASAVSCTKLYVSLGARLENIVMLDSKGVISKARTDLNEQKRFFATDRTDIHTLEEAIKGADVFLGLSKGNVLSQDMVRSMAPMPIVFALANPTPEISYEDAMAARPDVLMATGRSDYPNQINNVIGFPYIFRGALDTHAKAINEEMKIAAVHAIANLAKQPVPDVVNAAYHVNNLSFGAEYFIPKPVDPRLITEVSCAVAKAAMESGVARTEIKDWDAYCVHLRELMGYESKLTRQLYDTARRSPQRVVFAEGIHPNMLKAAVEAKAEGICHPILLGNDEAIGKLAEEMDLSLEGIEIVNLRHPDESERRERYSRILAEKRAREGFTYEEANDKMFERNYFGMMMVETGDADAFITGLYTRYSNTIKVAKEVIGIQPGFKHFGTMHILNSKKGTYFLADTLINRHPDTETLIDIAKLSDKTVRFFNHTPVISMLSYSNFGADTAGSPVKVHEAVAHMQEEYPELAIDGEMQVNFAIDRKSTRLNSSHTDISRMPSSA
;
A
#
# COMPACT_ATOMS: atom_id res chain seq x y z
N PHE A 1 16.93 -9.96 -38.17
CA PHE A 1 15.87 -9.54 -37.23
C PHE A 1 16.44 -9.61 -35.80
N LYS A 2 16.83 -8.46 -35.25
CA LYS A 2 17.30 -8.34 -33.86
C LYS A 2 16.09 -8.06 -32.99
N GLN A 3 15.81 -8.96 -32.03
CA GLN A 3 14.92 -8.70 -30.92
C GLN A 3 15.56 -7.63 -30.03
N LYS A 4 14.91 -6.47 -29.91
CA LYS A 4 15.20 -5.50 -28.87
C LYS A 4 14.43 -5.93 -27.61
N THR A 5 15.16 -6.27 -26.58
CA THR A 5 14.60 -6.57 -25.25
C THR A 5 14.27 -5.27 -24.51
N ALA A 6 13.26 -5.32 -23.64
CA ALA A 6 12.69 -4.19 -22.89
C ALA A 6 13.68 -3.43 -21.96
N TYR A 7 14.97 -3.70 -22.03
CA TYR A 7 16.03 -3.08 -21.24
C TYR A 7 16.63 -1.81 -21.84
N GLU A 8 16.27 -1.45 -23.08
CA GLU A 8 16.87 -0.29 -23.78
C GLU A 8 16.09 1.03 -23.61
N ILE A 9 15.07 1.10 -22.72
CA ILE A 9 14.25 2.32 -22.54
C ILE A 9 14.69 3.20 -21.36
N TYR A 10 15.71 2.79 -20.58
CA TYR A 10 16.20 3.57 -19.42
C TYR A 10 17.72 3.85 -19.48
N GLN A 11 18.23 4.28 -20.64
CA GLN A 11 19.49 5.00 -20.70
C GLN A 11 19.21 6.46 -21.09
N CYS A 12 18.90 7.30 -20.11
CA CYS A 12 19.09 8.74 -20.26
C CYS A 12 20.57 9.04 -20.07
N ASP A 13 21.20 9.44 -21.15
CA ASP A 13 22.56 9.97 -21.21
C ASP A 13 22.64 11.26 -20.37
N TRP A 14 23.37 11.22 -19.26
CA TRP A 14 23.74 12.39 -18.48
C TRP A 14 25.05 12.94 -19.03
N SER A 15 25.02 13.53 -20.23
CA SER A 15 26.05 14.49 -20.64
C SER A 15 25.56 15.90 -20.35
N SER A 16 26.28 16.56 -19.46
CA SER A 16 26.19 17.98 -19.20
C SER A 16 26.29 18.78 -20.49
N ASP A 17 25.28 19.56 -20.81
CA ASP A 17 25.33 20.90 -21.40
C ASP A 17 23.95 21.30 -21.91
N VAL A 18 23.08 21.80 -21.02
CA VAL A 18 22.07 22.80 -21.36
C VAL A 18 21.96 23.74 -20.18
N CYS A 19 22.83 24.75 -20.17
CA CYS A 19 22.61 25.97 -19.41
C CYS A 19 21.73 26.93 -20.20
N SER A 20 20.65 27.34 -19.52
CA SER A 20 20.01 28.67 -19.58
C SER A 20 19.87 29.35 -20.94
N SER A 21 18.66 29.30 -21.48
CA SER A 21 17.89 30.46 -21.96
C SER A 21 16.66 29.94 -22.72
N ASP A 22 15.51 30.59 -22.46
CA ASP A 22 14.19 30.39 -23.07
C ASP A 22 13.21 29.45 -22.37
N LEU A 23 12.88 29.77 -21.10
CA LEU A 23 11.65 29.36 -20.46
C LEU A 23 10.64 30.52 -20.48
N SER A 24 9.99 30.70 -21.63
CA SER A 24 8.74 31.46 -21.72
C SER A 24 7.77 30.67 -22.59
N ASN A 25 7.21 29.58 -22.06
CA ASN A 25 6.04 28.91 -22.61
C ASN A 25 5.34 28.09 -21.51
N ASP A 26 4.67 28.79 -20.61
CA ASP A 26 3.79 28.21 -19.57
C ASP A 26 2.66 27.34 -20.13
N ASN A 27 2.42 27.38 -21.45
CA ASN A 27 1.37 26.60 -22.11
C ASN A 27 1.82 25.18 -22.54
N LEU A 28 3.11 24.88 -22.59
CA LEU A 28 3.58 23.52 -22.94
C LEU A 28 3.70 22.60 -21.75
N LEU A 29 4.06 23.12 -20.57
CA LEU A 29 4.07 22.34 -19.33
C LEU A 29 2.66 22.00 -18.85
N THR A 30 1.71 22.91 -18.97
CA THR A 30 0.31 22.68 -18.59
C THR A 30 -0.36 21.63 -19.48
N ASN A 31 0.02 21.53 -20.77
CA ASN A 31 -0.47 20.50 -21.67
C ASN A 31 0.21 19.13 -21.46
N PHE A 32 1.41 19.06 -20.88
CA PHE A 32 2.08 17.78 -20.56
C PHE A 32 1.58 17.15 -19.26
N ILE A 33 1.11 17.96 -18.31
CA ILE A 33 0.58 17.52 -17.01
C ILE A 33 -0.87 17.01 -17.14
N ASN A 34 -1.62 17.43 -18.16
CA ASN A 34 -3.02 17.04 -18.37
C ASN A 34 -3.23 15.83 -19.31
N THR A 35 -2.18 15.14 -19.73
CA THR A 35 -2.35 13.91 -20.53
C THR A 35 -2.11 12.69 -19.61
N MET A 36 -3.05 12.37 -18.72
CA MET A 36 -3.29 10.95 -18.44
C MET A 36 -3.60 10.30 -19.79
N ALA A 37 -2.71 9.44 -20.28
CA ALA A 37 -2.84 8.80 -21.58
C ALA A 37 -4.20 8.13 -21.63
N LYS A 38 -5.10 8.65 -22.47
CA LYS A 38 -6.44 8.09 -22.67
C LYS A 38 -6.23 6.65 -23.11
N ILE A 39 -6.64 5.68 -22.27
CA ILE A 39 -6.47 4.25 -22.56
C ILE A 39 -7.15 3.97 -23.91
N THR A 40 -6.36 3.60 -24.91
CA THR A 40 -6.89 3.25 -26.22
C THR A 40 -7.36 1.81 -26.25
N LYS A 41 -8.27 1.49 -27.19
CA LYS A 41 -8.74 0.12 -27.40
C LYS A 41 -7.58 -0.83 -27.69
N GLU A 42 -6.63 -0.39 -28.51
CA GLU A 42 -5.45 -1.16 -28.91
C GLU A 42 -4.55 -1.45 -27.70
N ALA A 43 -4.30 -0.46 -26.85
CA ALA A 43 -3.52 -0.64 -25.62
C ALA A 43 -4.20 -1.62 -24.65
N ALA A 44 -5.52 -1.53 -24.49
CA ALA A 44 -6.27 -2.45 -23.65
C ALA A 44 -6.22 -3.89 -24.18
N LEU A 45 -6.43 -4.10 -25.49
CA LEU A 45 -6.34 -5.43 -26.09
C LEU A 45 -4.93 -6.00 -26.01
N LEU A 46 -3.89 -5.18 -26.25
CA LEU A 46 -2.50 -5.59 -26.14
C LEU A 46 -2.15 -6.02 -24.71
N TYR A 47 -2.57 -5.27 -23.70
CA TYR A 47 -2.36 -5.62 -22.28
C TYR A 47 -2.88 -7.03 -21.94
N HIS A 48 -4.02 -7.44 -22.50
CA HIS A 48 -4.62 -8.75 -22.21
C HIS A 48 -4.03 -9.91 -23.02
N SER A 49 -3.39 -9.62 -24.18
CA SER A 49 -2.90 -10.65 -25.11
C SER A 49 -1.38 -10.76 -25.15
N GLN A 50 -0.63 -9.75 -24.72
CA GLN A 50 0.83 -9.73 -24.78
C GLN A 50 1.45 -10.70 -23.78
N GLY A 51 2.48 -11.45 -24.18
CA GLY A 51 3.15 -12.43 -23.34
C GLY A 51 2.27 -13.65 -23.07
N LYS A 52 2.04 -13.98 -21.78
CA LYS A 52 1.07 -15.01 -21.38
C LYS A 52 -0.32 -14.37 -21.35
N PRO A 53 -1.28 -14.83 -22.16
CA PRO A 53 -2.63 -14.28 -22.14
C PRO A 53 -3.32 -14.41 -20.79
N GLY A 54 -4.23 -13.48 -20.48
CA GLY A 54 -4.95 -13.43 -19.22
C GLY A 54 -4.18 -12.67 -18.13
N LYS A 55 -4.71 -12.66 -16.90
CA LYS A 55 -4.16 -11.90 -15.76
C LYS A 55 -3.80 -12.77 -14.55
N ILE A 56 -4.18 -14.03 -14.56
CA ILE A 56 -3.95 -14.96 -13.46
C ILE A 56 -3.25 -16.22 -13.95
N GLU A 57 -2.52 -16.87 -13.04
CA GLU A 57 -1.95 -18.20 -13.26
C GLU A 57 -1.91 -18.97 -11.95
N VAL A 58 -1.91 -20.31 -12.04
CA VAL A 58 -1.75 -21.21 -10.90
C VAL A 58 -0.31 -21.69 -10.86
N VAL A 59 0.35 -21.50 -9.71
CA VAL A 59 1.74 -21.88 -9.49
C VAL A 59 1.87 -22.82 -8.29
N PRO A 60 2.78 -23.80 -8.30
CA PRO A 60 3.04 -24.67 -7.16
C PRO A 60 3.57 -23.90 -5.95
N THR A 61 3.10 -24.23 -4.75
CA THR A 61 3.56 -23.66 -3.48
C THR A 61 4.53 -24.59 -2.71
N LYS A 62 4.69 -25.83 -3.16
CA LYS A 62 5.55 -26.86 -2.54
C LYS A 62 6.72 -27.21 -3.44
N PRO A 63 7.84 -27.69 -2.89
CA PRO A 63 8.94 -28.26 -3.67
C PRO A 63 8.46 -29.42 -4.54
N TYR A 64 9.04 -29.57 -5.74
CA TYR A 64 8.70 -30.63 -6.69
C TYR A 64 9.92 -31.13 -7.48
N SER A 65 11.12 -30.93 -6.91
CA SER A 65 12.38 -31.22 -7.62
C SER A 65 12.88 -32.62 -7.41
N THR A 66 12.42 -33.32 -6.36
CA THR A 66 12.90 -34.66 -6.00
C THR A 66 11.79 -35.70 -6.06
N GLN A 67 12.17 -37.00 -6.17
CA GLN A 67 11.21 -38.10 -6.10
C GLN A 67 10.45 -38.11 -4.76
N THR A 68 11.14 -37.74 -3.67
CA THR A 68 10.52 -37.63 -2.35
C THR A 68 9.44 -36.52 -2.35
N ASP A 69 9.74 -35.35 -2.92
CA ASP A 69 8.76 -34.26 -3.03
C ASP A 69 7.50 -34.72 -3.77
N LEU A 70 7.67 -35.41 -4.90
CA LEU A 70 6.55 -35.93 -5.69
C LEU A 70 5.75 -36.99 -4.94
N SER A 71 6.42 -37.88 -4.19
CA SER A 71 5.76 -38.90 -3.37
C SER A 71 4.97 -38.29 -2.21
N LEU A 72 5.43 -37.21 -1.61
CA LEU A 72 4.71 -36.44 -0.59
C LEU A 72 3.55 -35.65 -1.19
N ALA A 73 3.78 -35.03 -2.36
CA ALA A 73 2.78 -34.16 -3.01
C ALA A 73 1.59 -34.95 -3.61
N TYR A 74 1.81 -36.20 -4.03
CA TYR A 74 0.77 -37.01 -4.68
C TYR A 74 0.67 -38.40 -4.08
N SER A 75 1.24 -39.45 -4.70
CA SER A 75 1.12 -40.82 -4.23
C SER A 75 2.43 -41.33 -3.68
N PRO A 76 2.49 -41.95 -2.46
CA PRO A 76 1.37 -42.27 -1.54
C PRO A 76 1.02 -41.18 -0.52
N GLY A 77 1.85 -40.15 -0.35
CA GLY A 77 1.80 -39.22 0.78
C GLY A 77 0.47 -38.44 0.90
N VAL A 78 -0.23 -38.17 -0.20
CA VAL A 78 -1.51 -37.43 -0.21
C VAL A 78 -2.65 -38.17 0.51
N ALA A 79 -2.54 -39.47 0.74
CA ALA A 79 -3.58 -40.24 1.43
C ALA A 79 -3.77 -39.77 2.89
N GLU A 80 -2.69 -39.40 3.58
CA GLU A 80 -2.74 -39.01 4.99
C GLU A 80 -3.60 -37.73 5.21
N PRO A 81 -3.35 -36.59 4.54
CA PRO A 81 -4.23 -35.43 4.68
C PRO A 81 -5.70 -35.71 4.25
N CYS A 82 -5.94 -36.58 3.26
CA CYS A 82 -7.31 -36.98 2.90
C CYS A 82 -8.02 -37.65 4.08
N LEU A 83 -7.37 -38.59 4.75
CA LEU A 83 -7.93 -39.30 5.91
C LEU A 83 -8.16 -38.37 7.12
N GLU A 84 -7.26 -37.39 7.33
CA GLU A 84 -7.45 -36.40 8.40
C GLU A 84 -8.65 -35.48 8.11
N ILE A 85 -8.82 -35.05 6.86
CA ILE A 85 -9.98 -34.23 6.45
C ILE A 85 -11.30 -35.03 6.52
N GLU A 86 -11.27 -36.31 6.19
CA GLU A 86 -12.46 -37.19 6.34
C GLU A 86 -12.90 -37.27 7.81
N LYS A 87 -11.96 -37.41 8.74
CA LYS A 87 -12.24 -37.42 10.19
C LYS A 87 -12.73 -36.06 10.70
N ASN A 88 -12.10 -34.98 10.25
CA ASN A 88 -12.43 -33.61 10.64
C ASN A 88 -12.43 -32.67 9.42
N PRO A 89 -13.58 -32.32 8.84
CA PRO A 89 -13.67 -31.46 7.67
C PRO A 89 -13.01 -30.08 7.85
N GLN A 90 -12.85 -29.58 9.08
CA GLN A 90 -12.16 -28.31 9.35
C GLN A 90 -10.65 -28.40 9.03
N ASP A 91 -10.06 -29.57 9.03
CA ASP A 91 -8.67 -29.77 8.66
C ASP A 91 -8.40 -29.49 7.17
N ALA A 92 -9.43 -29.31 6.34
CA ALA A 92 -9.28 -28.79 4.99
C ALA A 92 -8.60 -27.40 4.96
N TYR A 93 -8.87 -26.57 5.94
CA TYR A 93 -8.19 -25.26 6.08
C TYR A 93 -6.70 -25.37 6.43
N LYS A 94 -6.29 -26.47 7.02
CA LYS A 94 -4.90 -26.74 7.40
C LYS A 94 -4.09 -27.39 6.27
N TYR A 95 -4.71 -28.32 5.52
CA TYR A 95 -3.98 -29.16 4.57
C TYR A 95 -4.19 -28.79 3.12
N THR A 96 -5.09 -27.84 2.81
CA THR A 96 -5.38 -27.42 1.44
C THR A 96 -5.32 -25.89 1.29
N ALA A 97 -5.44 -25.39 0.06
CA ALA A 97 -5.52 -23.97 -0.25
C ALA A 97 -6.85 -23.30 0.15
N LYS A 98 -7.85 -24.08 0.63
CA LYS A 98 -9.22 -23.62 0.92
C LYS A 98 -9.24 -22.34 1.78
N GLY A 99 -8.39 -22.22 2.79
CA GLY A 99 -8.36 -21.09 3.71
C GLY A 99 -7.99 -19.74 3.09
N ASN A 100 -7.33 -19.77 1.93
CA ASN A 100 -6.92 -18.57 1.20
C ASN A 100 -7.49 -18.48 -0.22
N LEU A 101 -8.49 -19.28 -0.56
CA LEU A 101 -9.03 -19.39 -1.91
C LEU A 101 -10.47 -18.88 -1.97
N VAL A 102 -10.72 -17.86 -2.79
CA VAL A 102 -12.06 -17.28 -3.06
C VAL A 102 -12.49 -17.65 -4.47
N ALA A 103 -13.76 -18.00 -4.64
CA ALA A 103 -14.37 -18.06 -5.97
C ALA A 103 -14.94 -16.69 -6.33
N VAL A 104 -14.58 -16.14 -7.49
CA VAL A 104 -15.28 -15.02 -8.11
C VAL A 104 -16.26 -15.62 -9.14
N ILE A 105 -17.55 -15.52 -8.86
CA ILE A 105 -18.58 -16.22 -9.64
C ILE A 105 -19.52 -15.22 -10.33
N SER A 106 -19.68 -15.38 -11.64
CA SER A 106 -20.56 -14.56 -12.47
C SER A 106 -21.35 -15.40 -13.46
N ASN A 107 -22.52 -14.90 -13.89
CA ASN A 107 -23.21 -15.41 -15.08
C ASN A 107 -23.22 -14.38 -16.23
N GLY A 108 -22.51 -13.27 -16.08
CA GLY A 108 -22.31 -12.26 -17.12
C GLY A 108 -23.58 -11.51 -17.54
N THR A 109 -24.56 -11.38 -16.64
CA THR A 109 -25.86 -10.75 -16.94
C THR A 109 -25.91 -9.25 -16.67
N ALA A 110 -24.85 -8.66 -16.03
CA ALA A 110 -24.77 -7.24 -15.70
C ALA A 110 -23.32 -6.69 -15.77
N VAL A 111 -22.55 -7.04 -16.80
CA VAL A 111 -21.12 -6.77 -16.89
C VAL A 111 -20.84 -5.28 -17.13
N LEU A 112 -20.18 -4.60 -16.15
CA LEU A 112 -19.58 -3.24 -16.24
C LEU A 112 -20.38 -2.19 -17.05
N GLY A 113 -21.72 -2.18 -16.99
CA GLY A 113 -22.53 -1.26 -17.80
C GLY A 113 -22.70 -1.69 -19.27
N LEU A 114 -22.08 -2.80 -19.68
CA LEU A 114 -22.32 -3.43 -21.01
C LEU A 114 -23.59 -4.27 -21.00
N GLY A 115 -24.10 -4.61 -19.81
CA GLY A 115 -25.32 -5.38 -19.62
C GLY A 115 -25.09 -6.89 -19.75
N ASP A 116 -26.11 -7.60 -20.30
CA ASP A 116 -26.11 -9.05 -20.46
C ASP A 116 -25.30 -9.45 -21.71
N ILE A 117 -23.98 -9.64 -21.54
CA ILE A 117 -23.07 -10.07 -22.61
C ILE A 117 -22.68 -11.55 -22.51
N GLY A 118 -23.19 -12.25 -21.48
CA GLY A 118 -22.96 -13.68 -21.23
C GLY A 118 -21.70 -13.99 -20.42
N ALA A 119 -21.70 -15.16 -19.84
CA ALA A 119 -20.70 -15.62 -18.89
C ALA A 119 -19.26 -15.54 -19.44
N LEU A 120 -19.00 -16.16 -20.61
CA LEU A 120 -17.66 -16.18 -21.22
C LEU A 120 -17.12 -14.78 -21.53
N SER A 121 -17.97 -13.87 -21.99
CA SER A 121 -17.56 -12.49 -22.31
C SER A 121 -17.23 -11.69 -21.05
N GLY A 122 -17.73 -12.08 -19.89
CA GLY A 122 -17.41 -11.49 -18.58
C GLY A 122 -16.03 -11.90 -18.01
N LYS A 123 -15.43 -12.99 -18.52
CA LYS A 123 -14.18 -13.54 -17.96
C LYS A 123 -13.05 -12.53 -17.78
N PRO A 124 -12.76 -11.60 -18.71
CA PRO A 124 -11.69 -10.61 -18.49
C PRO A 124 -11.94 -9.72 -17.26
N VAL A 125 -13.21 -9.49 -16.88
CA VAL A 125 -13.55 -8.72 -15.66
C VAL A 125 -13.30 -9.58 -14.42
N MET A 126 -13.70 -10.87 -14.46
CA MET A 126 -13.54 -11.80 -13.34
C MET A 126 -12.04 -12.07 -13.04
N GLU A 127 -11.23 -12.27 -14.08
CA GLU A 127 -9.76 -12.32 -13.92
C GLU A 127 -9.19 -11.01 -13.33
N GLY A 128 -9.74 -9.86 -13.74
CA GLY A 128 -9.39 -8.56 -13.15
C GLY A 128 -9.72 -8.49 -11.67
N LYS A 129 -10.89 -8.99 -11.27
CA LYS A 129 -11.27 -9.09 -9.86
C LYS A 129 -10.31 -10.01 -9.09
N GLY A 130 -9.93 -11.16 -9.66
CA GLY A 130 -8.94 -12.08 -9.08
C GLY A 130 -7.56 -11.42 -8.90
N LEU A 131 -7.11 -10.65 -9.89
CA LEU A 131 -5.88 -9.85 -9.78
C LEU A 131 -5.96 -8.88 -8.59
N LEU A 132 -7.06 -8.16 -8.42
CA LEU A 132 -7.23 -7.21 -7.32
C LEU A 132 -7.22 -7.90 -5.94
N PHE A 133 -7.89 -9.04 -5.79
CA PHE A 133 -7.80 -9.86 -4.56
C PHE A 133 -6.35 -10.23 -4.23
N LYS A 134 -5.58 -10.62 -5.25
CA LYS A 134 -4.19 -11.06 -5.06
C LYS A 134 -3.27 -9.91 -4.68
N ILE A 135 -3.31 -8.80 -5.43
CA ILE A 135 -2.37 -7.68 -5.22
C ILE A 135 -2.67 -6.85 -3.98
N TYR A 136 -3.93 -6.82 -3.50
CA TYR A 136 -4.32 -6.01 -2.35
C TYR A 136 -4.50 -6.79 -1.04
N ALA A 137 -4.77 -8.09 -1.10
CA ALA A 137 -4.98 -8.87 0.11
C ALA A 137 -4.29 -10.25 0.14
N GLY A 138 -3.46 -10.57 -0.86
CA GLY A 138 -2.76 -11.85 -0.93
C GLY A 138 -3.68 -13.05 -1.12
N ILE A 139 -4.95 -12.85 -1.46
CA ILE A 139 -5.96 -13.90 -1.62
C ILE A 139 -5.84 -14.54 -3.01
N ASP A 140 -5.85 -15.85 -3.06
CA ASP A 140 -5.91 -16.61 -4.30
C ASP A 140 -7.35 -16.70 -4.80
N VAL A 141 -7.54 -16.67 -6.12
CA VAL A 141 -8.86 -16.67 -6.74
C VAL A 141 -8.93 -17.66 -7.87
N PHE A 142 -10.05 -18.39 -7.94
CA PHE A 142 -10.53 -18.97 -9.18
C PHE A 142 -11.75 -18.18 -9.64
N ASP A 143 -11.71 -17.67 -10.87
CA ASP A 143 -12.86 -17.07 -11.54
C ASP A 143 -13.68 -18.20 -12.20
N ILE A 144 -14.99 -18.15 -11.96
CA ILE A 144 -15.94 -19.19 -12.39
C ILE A 144 -17.08 -18.52 -13.16
N GLU A 145 -17.05 -18.68 -14.46
CA GLU A 145 -18.10 -18.18 -15.35
C GLU A 145 -19.18 -19.26 -15.54
N VAL A 146 -20.34 -19.08 -14.92
CA VAL A 146 -21.46 -20.04 -14.95
C VAL A 146 -22.44 -19.63 -16.06
N ASP A 147 -22.49 -20.38 -17.13
CA ASP A 147 -23.43 -20.17 -18.25
C ASP A 147 -24.85 -20.66 -17.92
N GLU A 148 -25.44 -20.07 -16.90
CA GLU A 148 -26.82 -20.38 -16.47
C GLU A 148 -27.49 -19.10 -15.93
N LYS A 149 -28.66 -18.80 -16.46
CA LYS A 149 -29.47 -17.62 -16.08
C LYS A 149 -30.63 -17.94 -15.13
N ASP A 150 -31.01 -19.19 -15.03
CA ASP A 150 -32.01 -19.65 -14.08
C ASP A 150 -31.41 -19.62 -12.66
N PRO A 151 -31.97 -18.86 -11.71
CA PRO A 151 -31.45 -18.74 -10.37
C PRO A 151 -31.33 -20.06 -9.61
N GLU A 152 -32.29 -20.98 -9.77
CA GLU A 152 -32.28 -22.26 -9.07
C GLU A 152 -31.10 -23.14 -9.52
N LYS A 153 -30.87 -23.18 -10.83
CA LYS A 153 -29.76 -23.96 -11.40
C LYS A 153 -28.41 -23.31 -11.11
N PHE A 154 -28.37 -21.98 -11.15
CA PHE A 154 -27.15 -21.23 -10.78
C PHE A 154 -26.77 -21.49 -9.33
N ILE A 155 -27.72 -21.38 -8.39
CA ILE A 155 -27.52 -21.70 -6.97
C ILE A 155 -27.05 -23.14 -6.79
N ALA A 156 -27.68 -24.10 -7.49
CA ALA A 156 -27.27 -25.50 -7.42
C ALA A 156 -25.82 -25.73 -7.90
N ALA A 157 -25.43 -25.08 -8.98
CA ALA A 157 -24.04 -25.14 -9.50
C ALA A 157 -23.04 -24.55 -8.48
N VAL A 158 -23.32 -23.37 -7.93
CA VAL A 158 -22.46 -22.72 -6.94
C VAL A 158 -22.32 -23.57 -5.67
N LYS A 159 -23.40 -24.15 -5.17
CA LYS A 159 -23.40 -25.07 -4.01
C LYS A 159 -22.53 -26.29 -4.26
N ALA A 160 -22.57 -26.85 -5.47
CA ALA A 160 -21.80 -28.04 -5.81
C ALA A 160 -20.28 -27.83 -5.78
N ILE A 161 -19.82 -26.63 -6.12
CA ILE A 161 -18.38 -26.27 -6.12
C ILE A 161 -17.90 -25.61 -4.82
N ALA A 162 -18.79 -25.14 -3.96
CA ALA A 162 -18.49 -24.42 -2.72
C ALA A 162 -17.49 -25.13 -1.78
N PRO A 163 -17.42 -26.48 -1.69
CA PRO A 163 -16.44 -27.16 -0.84
C PRO A 163 -14.98 -26.78 -1.14
N THR A 164 -14.67 -26.36 -2.36
CA THR A 164 -13.31 -25.97 -2.79
C THR A 164 -12.84 -24.67 -2.12
N PHE A 165 -13.76 -23.77 -1.78
CA PHE A 165 -13.47 -22.38 -1.47
C PHE A 165 -13.62 -22.05 0.01
N GLY A 166 -12.84 -21.06 0.48
CA GLY A 166 -12.99 -20.44 1.79
C GLY A 166 -14.01 -19.29 1.79
N GLY A 167 -14.36 -18.76 0.61
CA GLY A 167 -15.34 -17.70 0.43
C GLY A 167 -15.79 -17.56 -1.02
N ILE A 168 -16.91 -16.88 -1.26
CA ILE A 168 -17.48 -16.64 -2.59
C ILE A 168 -17.79 -15.16 -2.76
N ASN A 169 -17.22 -14.56 -3.81
CA ASN A 169 -17.59 -13.25 -4.33
C ASN A 169 -18.51 -13.44 -5.54
N LEU A 170 -19.76 -12.98 -5.43
CA LEU A 170 -20.67 -12.90 -6.58
C LEU A 170 -20.44 -11.57 -7.31
N GLU A 171 -20.39 -11.61 -8.64
CA GLU A 171 -20.06 -10.47 -9.47
C GLU A 171 -20.91 -10.39 -10.72
N ASP A 172 -21.30 -9.19 -11.14
CA ASP A 172 -21.98 -8.92 -12.44
C ASP A 172 -23.26 -9.76 -12.68
N ILE A 173 -24.03 -10.02 -11.62
CA ILE A 173 -25.34 -10.68 -11.67
C ILE A 173 -26.44 -9.64 -11.60
N LYS A 174 -27.35 -9.63 -12.58
CA LYS A 174 -28.39 -8.60 -12.67
C LYS A 174 -29.44 -8.69 -11.55
N ALA A 175 -30.02 -7.54 -11.22
CA ALA A 175 -31.21 -7.47 -10.39
C ALA A 175 -32.48 -7.75 -11.23
N PRO A 176 -33.55 -8.37 -10.64
CA PRO A 176 -33.67 -8.69 -9.22
C PRO A 176 -33.08 -10.04 -8.78
N GLU A 177 -32.62 -10.87 -9.71
CA GLU A 177 -32.17 -12.25 -9.47
C GLU A 177 -31.01 -12.32 -8.47
N CYS A 178 -30.10 -11.34 -8.52
CA CYS A 178 -28.93 -11.28 -7.62
C CYS A 178 -29.30 -11.25 -6.13
N PHE A 179 -30.45 -10.66 -5.76
CA PHE A 179 -30.88 -10.59 -4.37
C PHE A 179 -31.26 -11.97 -3.82
N GLU A 180 -32.00 -12.75 -4.61
CA GLU A 180 -32.43 -14.10 -4.23
C GLU A 180 -31.25 -15.06 -4.24
N ILE A 181 -30.37 -14.98 -5.24
CA ILE A 181 -29.19 -15.82 -5.36
C ILE A 181 -28.28 -15.60 -4.13
N GLU A 182 -27.98 -14.37 -3.80
CA GLU A 182 -27.10 -14.05 -2.65
C GLU A 182 -27.76 -14.50 -1.33
N ARG A 183 -29.03 -14.15 -1.11
CA ARG A 183 -29.76 -14.52 0.11
C ARG A 183 -29.70 -16.01 0.36
N ARG A 184 -30.05 -16.82 -0.64
CA ARG A 184 -30.08 -18.28 -0.51
C ARG A 184 -28.71 -18.89 -0.33
N LEU A 185 -27.70 -18.42 -1.07
CA LEU A 185 -26.34 -18.91 -0.89
C LEU A 185 -25.79 -18.59 0.51
N LYS A 186 -26.10 -17.41 1.08
CA LYS A 186 -25.77 -17.08 2.46
C LYS A 186 -26.46 -17.97 3.50
N GLU A 187 -27.70 -18.37 3.26
CA GLU A 187 -28.48 -19.25 4.15
C GLU A 187 -28.05 -20.71 4.04
N GLU A 188 -27.69 -21.16 2.84
CA GLU A 188 -27.46 -22.56 2.52
C GLU A 188 -25.97 -22.98 2.54
N LEU A 189 -25.05 -22.04 2.59
CA LEU A 189 -23.59 -22.29 2.65
C LEU A 189 -23.00 -21.89 4.01
N ASP A 190 -21.96 -22.60 4.42
CA ASP A 190 -21.24 -22.40 5.68
C ASP A 190 -19.87 -21.70 5.46
N ILE A 191 -19.79 -20.87 4.45
CA ILE A 191 -18.64 -20.01 4.10
C ILE A 191 -19.14 -18.60 3.74
N PRO A 192 -18.31 -17.54 3.89
CA PRO A 192 -18.71 -16.18 3.56
C PRO A 192 -19.08 -16.04 2.07
N VAL A 193 -20.25 -15.47 1.82
CA VAL A 193 -20.74 -15.11 0.48
C VAL A 193 -21.05 -13.62 0.48
N MET A 194 -20.57 -12.88 -0.52
CA MET A 194 -20.86 -11.46 -0.70
C MET A 194 -21.00 -11.13 -2.19
N HIS A 195 -22.02 -10.37 -2.55
CA HIS A 195 -22.16 -9.80 -3.88
C HIS A 195 -21.52 -8.40 -3.88
N ASP A 196 -20.39 -8.22 -4.59
CA ASP A 196 -19.62 -6.98 -4.51
C ASP A 196 -20.34 -5.77 -5.08
N ASP A 197 -21.07 -5.91 -6.20
CA ASP A 197 -21.86 -4.80 -6.76
C ASP A 197 -22.95 -4.28 -5.82
N GLN A 198 -23.45 -5.14 -4.92
CA GLN A 198 -24.40 -4.74 -3.89
C GLN A 198 -23.68 -4.11 -2.71
N HIS A 199 -22.74 -4.83 -2.11
CA HIS A 199 -22.17 -4.49 -0.80
C HIS A 199 -20.87 -3.73 -0.87
N GLY A 200 -20.03 -3.94 -1.90
CA GLY A 200 -18.80 -3.17 -2.08
C GLY A 200 -19.10 -1.67 -2.23
N THR A 201 -19.94 -1.30 -3.20
CA THR A 201 -20.37 0.09 -3.41
C THR A 201 -21.07 0.67 -2.16
N ALA A 202 -21.89 -0.14 -1.47
CA ALA A 202 -22.57 0.30 -0.26
C ALA A 202 -21.58 0.66 0.85
N ILE A 203 -20.58 -0.18 1.12
CA ILE A 203 -19.58 0.04 2.17
C ILE A 203 -18.73 1.27 1.85
N ILE A 204 -18.23 1.38 0.62
CA ILE A 204 -17.34 2.49 0.25
C ILE A 204 -18.09 3.82 0.19
N SER A 205 -19.29 3.86 -0.40
CA SER A 205 -20.11 5.07 -0.40
C SER A 205 -20.53 5.48 1.01
N SER A 206 -20.78 4.52 1.91
CA SER A 206 -21.07 4.79 3.32
C SER A 206 -19.89 5.41 4.05
N ALA A 207 -18.67 4.90 3.83
CA ALA A 207 -17.46 5.48 4.41
C ALA A 207 -17.23 6.92 3.91
N GLY A 208 -17.40 7.13 2.60
CA GLY A 208 -17.37 8.47 2.00
C GLY A 208 -18.45 9.40 2.57
N LEU A 209 -19.69 8.90 2.75
CA LEU A 209 -20.79 9.68 3.33
C LEU A 209 -20.52 10.12 4.76
N VAL A 210 -20.05 9.20 5.63
CA VAL A 210 -19.71 9.50 7.03
C VAL A 210 -18.70 10.66 7.10
N ASN A 211 -17.67 10.62 6.29
CA ASN A 211 -16.64 11.65 6.27
C ASN A 211 -17.10 12.94 5.57
N ALA A 212 -17.83 12.85 4.46
CA ALA A 212 -18.39 14.03 3.79
C ALA A 212 -19.37 14.79 4.69
N LEU A 213 -20.18 14.08 5.49
CA LEU A 213 -21.06 14.67 6.49
C LEU A 213 -20.26 15.39 7.59
N GLN A 214 -19.14 14.82 8.04
CA GLN A 214 -18.28 15.48 9.01
C GLN A 214 -17.67 16.76 8.43
N VAL A 215 -17.18 16.74 7.19
CA VAL A 215 -16.65 17.94 6.50
C VAL A 215 -17.73 18.99 6.32
N ALA A 216 -18.97 18.58 5.99
CA ALA A 216 -20.12 19.49 5.84
C ALA A 216 -20.71 19.97 7.18
N GLY A 217 -20.27 19.44 8.32
CA GLY A 217 -20.85 19.75 9.64
C GLY A 217 -22.30 19.28 9.82
N LYS A 218 -22.69 18.21 9.12
CA LYS A 218 -24.06 17.65 9.13
C LYS A 218 -24.14 16.32 9.86
N LYS A 219 -25.33 15.98 10.38
CA LYS A 219 -25.60 14.70 11.03
C LYS A 219 -26.41 13.80 10.13
N ILE A 220 -26.11 12.51 10.10
CA ILE A 220 -26.76 11.55 9.21
C ILE A 220 -28.27 11.42 9.44
N GLU A 221 -28.71 11.58 10.67
CA GLU A 221 -30.12 11.52 11.05
C GLU A 221 -30.95 12.72 10.56
N ASP A 222 -30.32 13.86 10.23
CA ASP A 222 -31.00 15.08 9.87
C ASP A 222 -31.01 15.39 8.36
N VAL A 223 -30.13 14.73 7.60
CA VAL A 223 -29.93 15.01 6.17
C VAL A 223 -31.03 14.44 5.29
N LYS A 224 -31.38 15.19 4.25
CA LYS A 224 -32.28 14.76 3.17
C LYS A 224 -31.47 14.12 2.06
N ILE A 225 -31.77 12.87 1.75
CA ILE A 225 -31.02 12.04 0.79
C ILE A 225 -31.90 11.76 -0.43
N VAL A 226 -31.39 12.09 -1.60
CA VAL A 226 -32.02 11.74 -2.89
C VAL A 226 -31.18 10.68 -3.57
N VAL A 227 -31.80 9.53 -3.87
CA VAL A 227 -31.17 8.39 -4.51
C VAL A 227 -31.72 8.24 -5.92
N ASN A 228 -30.90 8.48 -6.93
CA ASN A 228 -31.30 8.34 -8.33
C ASN A 228 -30.79 7.02 -8.90
N GLY A 229 -31.70 6.07 -8.98
CA GLY A 229 -31.48 4.66 -9.28
C GLY A 229 -32.16 3.76 -8.23
N ALA A 230 -32.61 2.59 -8.65
CA ALA A 230 -33.25 1.60 -7.77
C ALA A 230 -32.82 0.17 -8.14
N GLY A 231 -31.59 0.04 -8.61
CA GLY A 231 -30.91 -1.22 -8.86
C GLY A 231 -30.29 -1.81 -7.60
N ALA A 232 -29.51 -2.88 -7.77
CA ALA A 232 -28.89 -3.61 -6.68
C ALA A 232 -28.02 -2.71 -5.78
N SER A 233 -27.10 -1.94 -6.37
CA SER A 233 -26.21 -1.03 -5.63
C SER A 233 -26.99 0.06 -4.89
N ALA A 234 -27.96 0.71 -5.54
CA ALA A 234 -28.75 1.79 -4.93
C ALA A 234 -29.54 1.31 -3.71
N VAL A 235 -30.19 0.15 -3.81
CA VAL A 235 -30.91 -0.47 -2.70
C VAL A 235 -29.98 -0.79 -1.55
N SER A 236 -28.83 -1.40 -1.83
CA SER A 236 -27.86 -1.82 -0.80
C SER A 236 -27.17 -0.63 -0.13
N CYS A 237 -26.77 0.40 -0.90
CA CYS A 237 -26.23 1.65 -0.34
C CYS A 237 -27.23 2.29 0.61
N THR A 238 -28.47 2.42 0.17
CA THR A 238 -29.50 3.10 0.98
C THR A 238 -29.84 2.32 2.24
N LYS A 239 -29.89 0.98 2.18
CA LYS A 239 -30.07 0.14 3.38
C LYS A 239 -28.93 0.35 4.38
N LEU A 240 -27.69 0.38 3.92
CA LEU A 240 -26.54 0.59 4.80
C LEU A 240 -26.52 2.02 5.38
N TYR A 241 -26.97 3.04 4.63
CA TYR A 241 -27.14 4.40 5.17
C TYR A 241 -28.16 4.43 6.30
N VAL A 242 -29.27 3.68 6.17
CA VAL A 242 -30.27 3.54 7.25
C VAL A 242 -29.67 2.83 8.45
N SER A 243 -28.87 1.77 8.25
CA SER A 243 -28.16 1.07 9.35
C SER A 243 -27.16 1.97 10.07
N LEU A 244 -26.62 2.99 9.39
CA LEU A 244 -25.74 4.02 9.97
C LEU A 244 -26.48 5.18 10.64
N GLY A 245 -27.83 5.21 10.57
CA GLY A 245 -28.66 6.21 11.26
C GLY A 245 -29.42 7.16 10.35
N ALA A 246 -29.35 7.03 9.02
CA ALA A 246 -30.19 7.83 8.13
C ALA A 246 -31.68 7.46 8.33
N ARG A 247 -32.54 8.49 8.47
CA ARG A 247 -33.97 8.28 8.67
C ARG A 247 -34.67 8.00 7.34
N LEU A 248 -35.43 6.92 7.29
CA LEU A 248 -36.10 6.49 6.06
C LEU A 248 -37.06 7.56 5.50
N GLU A 249 -37.72 8.33 6.38
CA GLU A 249 -38.60 9.44 5.98
C GLU A 249 -37.84 10.58 5.27
N ASN A 250 -36.54 10.71 5.45
CA ASN A 250 -35.72 11.73 4.81
C ASN A 250 -35.12 11.25 3.47
N ILE A 251 -35.41 10.00 3.07
CA ILE A 251 -34.87 9.41 1.84
C ILE A 251 -35.91 9.40 0.75
N VAL A 252 -35.55 9.92 -0.43
CA VAL A 252 -36.39 9.86 -1.65
C VAL A 252 -35.61 9.09 -2.71
N MET A 253 -36.13 7.91 -3.09
CA MET A 253 -35.56 7.08 -4.13
C MET A 253 -36.35 7.21 -5.43
N LEU A 254 -35.62 7.24 -6.55
CA LEU A 254 -36.17 7.34 -7.90
C LEU A 254 -35.71 6.15 -8.77
N ASP A 255 -36.61 5.73 -9.67
CA ASP A 255 -36.26 4.84 -10.78
C ASP A 255 -36.57 5.50 -12.13
N SER A 256 -36.49 4.76 -13.24
CA SER A 256 -36.76 5.26 -14.60
C SER A 256 -38.18 5.82 -14.80
N LYS A 257 -39.10 5.55 -13.87
CA LYS A 257 -40.49 6.02 -13.90
C LYS A 257 -40.72 7.20 -12.92
N GLY A 258 -39.68 7.70 -12.28
CA GLY A 258 -39.72 8.80 -11.31
C GLY A 258 -39.70 8.35 -9.86
N VAL A 259 -40.22 9.16 -8.95
CA VAL A 259 -40.18 8.91 -7.50
C VAL A 259 -40.91 7.60 -7.14
N ILE A 260 -40.26 6.81 -6.29
CA ILE A 260 -40.83 5.57 -5.74
C ILE A 260 -41.76 5.96 -4.59
N SER A 261 -43.05 6.05 -4.88
CA SER A 261 -44.08 6.38 -3.90
C SER A 261 -44.97 5.20 -3.57
N LYS A 262 -45.59 5.21 -2.39
CA LYS A 262 -46.57 4.16 -1.97
C LYS A 262 -47.80 4.04 -2.85
N ALA A 263 -48.08 5.08 -3.63
CA ALA A 263 -49.18 5.06 -4.59
C ALA A 263 -48.89 4.14 -5.82
N ARG A 264 -47.63 3.80 -6.07
CA ARG A 264 -47.25 2.98 -7.21
C ARG A 264 -47.57 1.48 -6.95
N THR A 265 -48.10 0.80 -7.95
CA THR A 265 -48.47 -0.61 -7.89
C THR A 265 -47.46 -1.55 -8.55
N ASP A 266 -46.48 -1.02 -9.26
CA ASP A 266 -45.45 -1.73 -10.04
C ASP A 266 -44.14 -1.96 -9.26
N LEU A 267 -44.16 -1.83 -7.95
CA LEU A 267 -42.98 -1.95 -7.10
C LEU A 267 -42.74 -3.41 -6.66
N ASN A 268 -41.53 -3.90 -6.85
CA ASN A 268 -41.06 -5.11 -6.19
C ASN A 268 -40.83 -4.87 -4.68
N GLU A 269 -40.58 -5.91 -3.92
CA GLU A 269 -40.40 -5.84 -2.46
C GLU A 269 -39.29 -4.88 -2.05
N GLN A 270 -38.15 -4.93 -2.73
CA GLN A 270 -36.96 -4.09 -2.41
C GLN A 270 -37.28 -2.58 -2.60
N LYS A 271 -37.97 -2.23 -3.69
CA LYS A 271 -38.38 -0.85 -3.96
C LYS A 271 -39.49 -0.38 -3.01
N ARG A 272 -40.40 -1.27 -2.65
CA ARG A 272 -41.52 -0.98 -1.73
C ARG A 272 -41.01 -0.54 -0.35
N PHE A 273 -39.88 -1.09 0.09
CA PHE A 273 -39.28 -0.68 1.36
C PHE A 273 -38.92 0.82 1.40
N PHE A 274 -38.52 1.43 0.28
CA PHE A 274 -38.16 2.84 0.16
C PHE A 274 -39.29 3.72 -0.36
N ALA A 275 -40.51 3.20 -0.52
CA ALA A 275 -41.62 3.97 -1.06
C ALA A 275 -42.05 5.09 -0.10
N THR A 276 -41.97 6.33 -0.56
CA THR A 276 -42.34 7.53 0.22
C THR A 276 -43.84 7.77 0.19
N ASP A 277 -44.39 8.44 1.22
CA ASP A 277 -45.74 8.95 1.28
C ASP A 277 -45.88 10.32 0.57
N ARG A 278 -44.82 10.94 0.14
CA ARG A 278 -44.82 12.23 -0.50
C ARG A 278 -45.51 12.20 -1.89
N THR A 279 -46.53 13.00 -2.06
CA THR A 279 -47.30 13.10 -3.31
C THR A 279 -47.04 14.41 -4.05
N ASP A 280 -46.19 15.28 -3.50
CA ASP A 280 -45.80 16.59 -4.01
C ASP A 280 -44.56 16.57 -4.91
N ILE A 281 -43.89 15.40 -5.03
CA ILE A 281 -42.67 15.20 -5.83
C ILE A 281 -42.82 14.00 -6.74
N HIS A 282 -42.46 14.17 -8.03
CA HIS A 282 -42.53 13.12 -9.05
C HIS A 282 -41.22 12.92 -9.82
N THR A 283 -40.42 13.97 -9.92
CA THR A 283 -39.22 14.02 -10.75
C THR A 283 -37.96 14.23 -9.91
N LEU A 284 -36.79 13.97 -10.51
CA LEU A 284 -35.51 14.27 -9.89
C LEU A 284 -35.35 15.77 -9.56
N GLU A 285 -35.76 16.64 -10.49
CA GLU A 285 -35.69 18.08 -10.32
C GLU A 285 -36.49 18.60 -9.11
N GLU A 286 -37.65 17.97 -8.85
CA GLU A 286 -38.46 18.31 -7.68
C GLU A 286 -37.87 17.75 -6.38
N ALA A 287 -37.36 16.49 -6.43
CA ALA A 287 -36.82 15.80 -5.26
C ALA A 287 -35.52 16.43 -4.75
N ILE A 288 -34.66 16.91 -5.66
CA ILE A 288 -33.32 17.40 -5.32
C ILE A 288 -33.34 18.78 -4.61
N LYS A 289 -34.41 19.54 -4.71
CA LYS A 289 -34.52 20.88 -4.11
C LYS A 289 -34.38 20.83 -2.58
N GLY A 290 -33.34 21.49 -2.08
CA GLY A 290 -33.01 21.48 -0.66
C GLY A 290 -32.54 20.12 -0.11
N ALA A 291 -32.14 19.21 -0.98
CA ALA A 291 -31.49 17.95 -0.55
C ALA A 291 -30.06 18.20 -0.10
N ASP A 292 -29.62 17.48 0.92
CA ASP A 292 -28.26 17.53 1.44
C ASP A 292 -27.33 16.58 0.69
N VAL A 293 -27.85 15.41 0.31
CA VAL A 293 -27.09 14.33 -0.30
C VAL A 293 -27.76 13.84 -1.59
N PHE A 294 -27.01 13.75 -2.66
CA PHE A 294 -27.39 13.07 -3.89
C PHE A 294 -26.55 11.82 -4.07
N LEU A 295 -27.20 10.68 -4.23
CA LEU A 295 -26.56 9.41 -4.60
C LEU A 295 -27.04 8.99 -5.99
N GLY A 296 -26.16 9.09 -6.98
CA GLY A 296 -26.41 8.70 -8.36
C GLY A 296 -25.86 7.30 -8.64
N LEU A 297 -26.77 6.39 -9.01
CA LEU A 297 -26.49 4.99 -9.38
C LEU A 297 -27.39 4.56 -10.54
N SER A 298 -27.44 5.40 -11.59
CA SER A 298 -28.36 5.23 -12.70
C SER A 298 -27.67 5.33 -14.07
N LYS A 299 -27.71 6.49 -14.68
CA LYS A 299 -27.09 6.78 -15.99
C LYS A 299 -26.47 8.16 -16.00
N GLY A 300 -25.49 8.37 -16.87
CA GLY A 300 -24.78 9.63 -17.01
C GLY A 300 -25.63 10.81 -17.41
N ASN A 301 -25.17 12.02 -17.03
CA ASN A 301 -25.71 13.33 -17.45
C ASN A 301 -27.19 13.56 -17.10
N VAL A 302 -27.64 13.09 -15.95
CA VAL A 302 -29.04 13.29 -15.46
C VAL A 302 -29.14 14.37 -14.40
N LEU A 303 -28.05 14.78 -13.77
CA LEU A 303 -28.01 15.85 -12.77
C LEU A 303 -27.45 17.11 -13.41
N SER A 304 -28.27 18.17 -13.51
CA SER A 304 -27.87 19.46 -14.10
C SER A 304 -27.21 20.37 -13.06
N GLN A 305 -26.46 21.39 -13.55
CA GLN A 305 -25.89 22.42 -12.69
C GLN A 305 -26.96 23.16 -11.87
N ASP A 306 -28.14 23.44 -12.46
CA ASP A 306 -29.22 24.11 -11.76
C ASP A 306 -29.83 23.26 -10.65
N MET A 307 -29.89 21.94 -10.86
CA MET A 307 -30.26 20.99 -9.80
C MET A 307 -29.27 21.06 -8.63
N VAL A 308 -27.95 21.05 -8.91
CA VAL A 308 -26.92 21.18 -7.86
C VAL A 308 -27.03 22.52 -7.13
N ARG A 309 -27.26 23.61 -7.85
CA ARG A 309 -27.49 24.94 -7.24
C ARG A 309 -28.70 24.95 -6.30
N SER A 310 -29.71 24.13 -6.57
CA SER A 310 -30.96 24.06 -5.77
C SER A 310 -30.82 23.24 -4.49
N MET A 311 -29.73 22.49 -4.29
CA MET A 311 -29.46 21.70 -3.10
C MET A 311 -29.19 22.56 -1.86
N ALA A 312 -29.19 21.94 -0.69
CA ALA A 312 -28.84 22.59 0.58
C ALA A 312 -27.38 23.09 0.57
N PRO A 313 -26.97 24.00 1.48
CA PRO A 313 -25.59 24.43 1.63
C PRO A 313 -24.65 23.22 1.89
N MET A 314 -23.42 23.28 1.41
CA MET A 314 -22.44 22.17 1.49
C MET A 314 -23.06 20.85 1.02
N PRO A 315 -23.55 20.77 -0.25
CA PRO A 315 -24.19 19.55 -0.74
C PRO A 315 -23.16 18.45 -1.00
N ILE A 316 -23.57 17.22 -0.71
CA ILE A 316 -22.77 16.03 -0.97
C ILE A 316 -23.33 15.37 -2.24
N VAL A 317 -22.47 15.21 -3.26
CA VAL A 317 -22.86 14.66 -4.56
C VAL A 317 -21.99 13.45 -4.89
N PHE A 318 -22.59 12.27 -4.83
CA PHE A 318 -21.97 11.01 -5.24
C PHE A 318 -22.52 10.61 -6.62
N ALA A 319 -21.77 10.91 -7.68
CA ALA A 319 -22.13 10.60 -9.06
C ALA A 319 -21.36 9.34 -9.52
N LEU A 320 -21.97 8.18 -9.32
CA LEU A 320 -21.29 6.89 -9.40
C LEU A 320 -21.63 6.09 -10.66
N ALA A 321 -22.42 6.62 -11.59
CA ALA A 321 -22.70 5.95 -12.87
C ALA A 321 -21.43 5.79 -13.70
N ASN A 322 -21.27 4.61 -14.31
CA ASN A 322 -20.16 4.25 -15.17
C ASN A 322 -20.63 3.96 -16.60
N PRO A 323 -19.87 4.34 -17.65
CA PRO A 323 -18.60 5.07 -17.62
C PRO A 323 -18.74 6.59 -17.46
N THR A 324 -19.92 7.14 -17.60
CA THR A 324 -20.22 8.58 -17.51
C THR A 324 -20.99 8.86 -16.23
N PRO A 325 -20.50 9.75 -15.34
CA PRO A 325 -21.19 10.09 -14.10
C PRO A 325 -22.49 10.90 -14.38
N GLU A 326 -23.38 10.98 -13.40
CA GLU A 326 -24.64 11.75 -13.48
C GLU A 326 -24.41 13.24 -13.72
N ILE A 327 -23.28 13.76 -13.25
CA ILE A 327 -22.75 15.10 -13.55
C ILE A 327 -21.22 15.01 -13.56
N SER A 328 -20.54 15.77 -14.42
CA SER A 328 -19.07 15.84 -14.40
C SER A 328 -18.58 16.58 -13.15
N TYR A 329 -17.35 16.30 -12.73
CA TYR A 329 -16.72 17.00 -11.61
C TYR A 329 -16.66 18.51 -11.87
N GLU A 330 -16.26 18.90 -13.08
CA GLU A 330 -16.11 20.27 -13.52
C GLU A 330 -17.47 21.02 -13.49
N ASP A 331 -18.56 20.39 -13.95
CA ASP A 331 -19.88 20.98 -13.94
C ASP A 331 -20.43 21.13 -12.52
N ALA A 332 -20.18 20.17 -11.64
CA ALA A 332 -20.59 20.25 -10.24
C ALA A 332 -19.88 21.40 -9.51
N MET A 333 -18.54 21.50 -9.67
CA MET A 333 -17.74 22.58 -9.09
C MET A 333 -18.08 23.96 -9.69
N ALA A 334 -18.39 24.03 -10.98
CA ALA A 334 -18.85 25.24 -11.63
C ALA A 334 -20.27 25.69 -11.16
N ALA A 335 -21.11 24.71 -10.81
CA ALA A 335 -22.42 25.00 -10.23
C ALA A 335 -22.29 25.60 -8.83
N ARG A 336 -21.43 25.03 -7.97
CA ARG A 336 -21.25 25.46 -6.57
C ARG A 336 -19.83 25.04 -6.07
N PRO A 337 -19.02 26.00 -5.59
CA PRO A 337 -17.68 25.71 -5.09
C PRO A 337 -17.67 24.98 -3.73
N ASP A 338 -18.79 24.97 -3.00
CA ASP A 338 -18.95 24.29 -1.71
C ASP A 338 -19.47 22.84 -1.83
N VAL A 339 -19.56 22.28 -3.05
CA VAL A 339 -20.00 20.91 -3.25
C VAL A 339 -18.91 19.90 -2.83
N LEU A 340 -19.30 18.90 -2.06
CA LEU A 340 -18.45 17.75 -1.73
C LEU A 340 -18.73 16.64 -2.74
N MET A 341 -17.80 16.46 -3.70
CA MET A 341 -17.99 15.58 -4.85
C MET A 341 -17.20 14.28 -4.72
N ALA A 342 -17.86 13.16 -5.04
CA ALA A 342 -17.19 11.88 -5.28
C ALA A 342 -17.72 11.22 -6.55
N THR A 343 -16.85 10.45 -7.22
CA THR A 343 -17.19 9.71 -8.44
C THR A 343 -16.61 8.30 -8.40
N GLY A 344 -17.02 7.43 -9.32
CA GLY A 344 -16.38 6.13 -9.54
C GLY A 344 -15.04 6.21 -10.28
N ARG A 345 -14.66 7.36 -10.82
CA ARG A 345 -13.48 7.55 -11.68
C ARG A 345 -12.21 7.79 -10.87
N SER A 346 -11.09 7.25 -11.35
CA SER A 346 -9.77 7.39 -10.70
C SER A 346 -9.06 8.72 -10.96
N ASP A 347 -9.52 9.46 -11.95
CA ASP A 347 -8.96 10.75 -12.38
C ASP A 347 -9.50 11.96 -11.62
N TYR A 348 -10.41 11.73 -10.66
CA TYR A 348 -10.98 12.79 -9.82
C TYR A 348 -10.67 12.57 -8.33
N PRO A 349 -10.77 13.63 -7.50
CA PRO A 349 -10.75 13.49 -6.04
C PRO A 349 -11.85 12.54 -5.54
N ASN A 350 -11.65 11.93 -4.36
CA ASN A 350 -12.65 11.10 -3.69
C ASN A 350 -13.25 9.99 -4.58
N GLN A 351 -12.40 9.10 -5.08
CA GLN A 351 -12.84 7.96 -5.86
C GLN A 351 -13.58 6.94 -4.99
N ILE A 352 -14.85 6.68 -5.27
CA ILE A 352 -15.62 5.57 -4.69
C ILE A 352 -15.39 4.34 -5.56
N ASN A 353 -14.53 3.44 -5.08
CA ASN A 353 -14.12 2.23 -5.78
C ASN A 353 -14.14 1.04 -4.83
N ASN A 354 -14.85 -0.03 -5.21
CA ASN A 354 -15.02 -1.24 -4.40
C ASN A 354 -13.69 -1.89 -3.96
N VAL A 355 -12.60 -1.66 -4.69
CA VAL A 355 -11.27 -2.19 -4.37
C VAL A 355 -10.74 -1.72 -3.01
N ILE A 356 -11.23 -0.60 -2.49
CA ILE A 356 -10.89 -0.11 -1.15
C ILE A 356 -11.49 -1.00 -0.04
N GLY A 357 -12.47 -1.85 -0.37
CA GLY A 357 -13.24 -2.65 0.61
C GLY A 357 -13.11 -4.15 0.43
N PHE A 358 -13.60 -4.70 -0.70
CA PHE A 358 -13.83 -6.14 -0.82
C PHE A 358 -12.60 -7.02 -0.53
N PRO A 359 -11.35 -6.67 -0.95
CA PRO A 359 -10.22 -7.57 -0.70
C PRO A 359 -9.96 -7.75 0.80
N TYR A 360 -10.04 -6.65 1.53
CA TYR A 360 -9.75 -6.60 2.96
C TYR A 360 -10.88 -7.18 3.82
N ILE A 361 -12.13 -7.03 3.37
CA ILE A 361 -13.30 -7.65 4.01
C ILE A 361 -13.19 -9.18 3.91
N PHE A 362 -12.88 -9.71 2.71
CA PHE A 362 -12.63 -11.14 2.55
C PHE A 362 -11.40 -11.60 3.32
N ARG A 363 -10.33 -10.79 3.42
CA ARG A 363 -9.14 -11.12 4.21
C ARG A 363 -9.51 -11.33 5.69
N GLY A 364 -10.21 -10.39 6.30
CA GLY A 364 -10.66 -10.53 7.69
C GLY A 364 -11.61 -11.71 7.93
N ALA A 365 -12.50 -11.97 6.96
CA ALA A 365 -13.42 -13.10 7.01
C ALA A 365 -12.71 -14.47 6.86
N LEU A 366 -11.74 -14.58 5.93
CA LEU A 366 -10.96 -15.79 5.72
C LEU A 366 -10.08 -16.12 6.91
N ASP A 367 -9.37 -15.14 7.49
CA ASP A 367 -8.44 -15.35 8.59
C ASP A 367 -9.11 -15.78 9.89
N THR A 368 -10.38 -15.43 10.05
CA THR A 368 -11.22 -15.90 11.15
C THR A 368 -12.05 -17.14 10.79
N HIS A 369 -11.89 -17.70 9.60
CA HIS A 369 -12.73 -18.76 9.04
C HIS A 369 -14.22 -18.47 9.25
N ALA A 370 -14.65 -17.22 9.00
CA ALA A 370 -16.01 -16.80 9.26
C ALA A 370 -17.03 -17.59 8.45
N LYS A 371 -18.22 -17.80 9.03
CA LYS A 371 -19.35 -18.45 8.36
C LYS A 371 -20.06 -17.55 7.37
N ALA A 372 -19.99 -16.23 7.61
CA ALA A 372 -20.68 -15.22 6.82
C ALA A 372 -19.93 -13.89 6.90
N ILE A 373 -20.21 -13.01 5.94
CA ILE A 373 -19.96 -11.57 6.06
C ILE A 373 -21.29 -10.93 6.46
N ASN A 374 -21.43 -10.57 7.75
CA ASN A 374 -22.65 -10.01 8.32
C ASN A 374 -22.67 -8.46 8.32
N GLU A 375 -23.74 -7.86 8.85
CA GLU A 375 -23.87 -6.38 8.88
C GLU A 375 -22.82 -5.73 9.79
N GLU A 376 -22.51 -6.34 10.91
CA GLU A 376 -21.51 -5.85 11.88
C GLU A 376 -20.13 -5.75 11.22
N MET A 377 -19.71 -6.74 10.44
CA MET A 377 -18.47 -6.74 9.68
C MET A 377 -18.45 -5.64 8.60
N LYS A 378 -19.58 -5.41 7.91
CA LYS A 378 -19.70 -4.34 6.91
C LYS A 378 -19.62 -2.95 7.55
N ILE A 379 -20.30 -2.73 8.67
CA ILE A 379 -20.25 -1.48 9.43
C ILE A 379 -18.83 -1.24 9.98
N ALA A 380 -18.17 -2.28 10.48
CA ALA A 380 -16.77 -2.18 10.92
C ALA A 380 -15.83 -1.75 9.79
N ALA A 381 -16.01 -2.30 8.58
CA ALA A 381 -15.27 -1.89 7.40
C ALA A 381 -15.53 -0.41 7.03
N VAL A 382 -16.79 0.05 7.07
CA VAL A 382 -17.16 1.45 6.86
C VAL A 382 -16.39 2.38 7.79
N HIS A 383 -16.41 2.10 9.08
CA HIS A 383 -15.73 2.94 10.08
C HIS A 383 -14.20 2.88 9.96
N ALA A 384 -13.62 1.72 9.66
CA ALA A 384 -12.19 1.57 9.43
C ALA A 384 -11.71 2.41 8.25
N ILE A 385 -12.40 2.32 7.10
CA ILE A 385 -12.10 3.11 5.90
C ILE A 385 -12.28 4.60 6.17
N ALA A 386 -13.38 5.00 6.83
CA ALA A 386 -13.63 6.41 7.16
C ALA A 386 -12.56 6.98 8.10
N ASN A 387 -12.16 6.24 9.12
CA ASN A 387 -11.14 6.68 10.06
C ASN A 387 -9.74 6.75 9.44
N LEU A 388 -9.42 5.86 8.51
CA LEU A 388 -8.13 5.87 7.81
C LEU A 388 -7.91 7.16 7.01
N ALA A 389 -8.96 7.70 6.38
CA ALA A 389 -8.87 8.97 5.65
C ALA A 389 -8.48 10.17 6.52
N LYS A 390 -8.71 10.09 7.84
CA LYS A 390 -8.41 11.16 8.82
C LYS A 390 -6.97 11.11 9.34
N GLN A 391 -6.25 10.03 9.06
CA GLN A 391 -4.85 9.88 9.46
C GLN A 391 -3.93 10.52 8.43
N PRO A 392 -2.71 10.95 8.82
CA PRO A 392 -1.71 11.45 7.87
C PRO A 392 -1.50 10.49 6.71
N VAL A 393 -1.52 11.03 5.47
CA VAL A 393 -1.42 10.19 4.26
C VAL A 393 0.05 9.85 3.98
N PRO A 394 0.41 8.56 3.80
CA PRO A 394 1.78 8.15 3.51
C PRO A 394 2.30 8.73 2.19
N ASP A 395 3.61 9.04 2.13
CA ASP A 395 4.23 9.62 0.93
C ASP A 395 4.13 8.72 -0.31
N VAL A 396 4.10 7.40 -0.13
CA VAL A 396 3.88 6.46 -1.23
C VAL A 396 2.53 6.69 -1.92
N VAL A 397 1.51 7.11 -1.18
CA VAL A 397 0.18 7.46 -1.74
C VAL A 397 0.26 8.81 -2.46
N ASN A 398 0.87 9.83 -1.83
CA ASN A 398 1.07 11.14 -2.45
C ASN A 398 1.84 11.02 -3.77
N ALA A 399 2.93 10.25 -3.79
CA ALA A 399 3.73 9.99 -4.98
C ALA A 399 2.96 9.26 -6.09
N ALA A 400 2.14 8.28 -5.74
CA ALA A 400 1.34 7.52 -6.71
C ALA A 400 0.28 8.36 -7.43
N TYR A 401 -0.18 9.44 -6.79
CA TYR A 401 -1.16 10.38 -7.37
C TYR A 401 -0.54 11.70 -7.84
N HIS A 402 0.79 11.82 -7.81
CA HIS A 402 1.52 13.03 -8.22
C HIS A 402 1.07 14.30 -7.49
N VAL A 403 0.75 14.18 -6.20
CA VAL A 403 0.36 15.27 -5.33
C VAL A 403 1.35 15.42 -4.18
N ASN A 404 1.45 16.61 -3.60
CA ASN A 404 2.47 16.87 -2.58
C ASN A 404 1.96 16.61 -1.16
N ASN A 405 0.67 16.79 -0.91
CA ASN A 405 0.08 16.64 0.42
C ASN A 405 -1.43 16.41 0.32
N LEU A 406 -1.85 15.16 0.50
CA LEU A 406 -3.26 14.83 0.70
C LEU A 406 -3.58 14.92 2.19
N SER A 407 -4.61 15.65 2.54
CA SER A 407 -5.10 15.76 3.92
C SER A 407 -6.62 15.65 3.95
N PHE A 408 -7.17 15.26 5.09
CA PHE A 408 -8.62 15.12 5.27
C PHE A 408 -9.36 16.43 4.98
N GLY A 409 -10.38 16.37 4.12
CA GLY A 409 -11.13 17.54 3.70
C GLY A 409 -11.98 17.30 2.46
N ALA A 410 -12.41 18.37 1.79
CA ALA A 410 -13.32 18.31 0.64
C ALA A 410 -12.78 17.46 -0.54
N GLU A 411 -11.46 17.45 -0.75
CA GLU A 411 -10.82 16.71 -1.84
C GLU A 411 -10.27 15.34 -1.40
N TYR A 412 -10.29 15.03 -0.11
CA TYR A 412 -9.82 13.76 0.43
C TYR A 412 -10.63 13.37 1.68
N PHE A 413 -11.82 12.82 1.49
CA PHE A 413 -12.63 12.22 2.56
C PHE A 413 -12.77 10.69 2.41
N ILE A 414 -12.06 10.09 1.46
CA ILE A 414 -11.96 8.64 1.29
C ILE A 414 -10.54 8.25 0.92
N PRO A 415 -9.97 7.16 1.49
CA PRO A 415 -8.61 6.74 1.18
C PRO A 415 -8.43 6.37 -0.30
N LYS A 416 -7.22 6.49 -0.80
CA LYS A 416 -6.88 6.03 -2.15
C LYS A 416 -6.68 4.51 -2.19
N PRO A 417 -7.02 3.83 -3.31
CA PRO A 417 -6.86 2.38 -3.46
C PRO A 417 -5.46 1.83 -3.19
N VAL A 418 -4.43 2.65 -3.43
CA VAL A 418 -3.02 2.26 -3.24
C VAL A 418 -2.51 2.46 -1.81
N ASP A 419 -3.37 2.88 -0.87
CA ASP A 419 -2.96 3.09 0.52
C ASP A 419 -2.60 1.75 1.18
N PRO A 420 -1.32 1.55 1.56
CA PRO A 420 -0.84 0.26 2.08
C PRO A 420 -1.43 -0.09 3.46
N ARG A 421 -2.03 0.88 4.16
CA ARG A 421 -2.63 0.68 5.47
C ARG A 421 -4.00 0.02 5.41
N LEU A 422 -4.67 0.05 4.25
CA LEU A 422 -6.00 -0.54 4.07
C LEU A 422 -6.06 -2.01 4.51
N ILE A 423 -5.03 -2.79 4.21
CA ILE A 423 -5.02 -4.22 4.58
C ILE A 423 -5.04 -4.43 6.09
N THR A 424 -4.30 -3.64 6.85
CA THR A 424 -4.27 -3.78 8.31
C THR A 424 -5.53 -3.18 8.94
N GLU A 425 -5.88 -1.94 8.60
CA GLU A 425 -6.99 -1.23 9.23
C GLU A 425 -8.33 -1.92 8.97
N VAL A 426 -8.63 -2.25 7.71
CA VAL A 426 -9.92 -2.82 7.35
C VAL A 426 -10.01 -4.30 7.74
N SER A 427 -8.97 -5.12 7.46
CA SER A 427 -9.01 -6.55 7.77
C SER A 427 -9.05 -6.80 9.28
N CYS A 428 -8.30 -6.03 10.09
CA CYS A 428 -8.36 -6.14 11.55
C CYS A 428 -9.74 -5.76 12.10
N ALA A 429 -10.36 -4.68 11.59
CA ALA A 429 -11.70 -4.27 12.02
C ALA A 429 -12.75 -5.32 11.68
N VAL A 430 -12.70 -5.86 10.46
CA VAL A 430 -13.62 -6.91 10.00
C VAL A 430 -13.43 -8.20 10.80
N ALA A 431 -12.19 -8.63 11.06
CA ALA A 431 -11.90 -9.82 11.86
C ALA A 431 -12.39 -9.67 13.31
N LYS A 432 -12.21 -8.49 13.93
CA LYS A 432 -12.77 -8.20 15.25
C LYS A 432 -14.28 -8.32 15.26
N ALA A 433 -14.96 -7.68 14.31
CA ALA A 433 -16.41 -7.74 14.20
C ALA A 433 -16.92 -9.17 13.95
N ALA A 434 -16.19 -9.98 13.15
CA ALA A 434 -16.55 -11.39 12.95
C ALA A 434 -16.49 -12.20 14.25
N MET A 435 -15.48 -11.95 15.10
CA MET A 435 -15.33 -12.61 16.40
C MET A 435 -16.42 -12.14 17.39
N GLU A 436 -16.63 -10.83 17.48
CA GLU A 436 -17.60 -10.22 18.42
C GLU A 436 -19.05 -10.61 18.07
N SER A 437 -19.37 -10.73 16.79
CA SER A 437 -20.70 -11.16 16.33
C SER A 437 -20.91 -12.69 16.29
N GLY A 438 -19.87 -13.47 16.65
CA GLY A 438 -19.95 -14.93 16.78
C GLY A 438 -19.98 -15.69 15.45
N VAL A 439 -19.64 -15.07 14.33
CA VAL A 439 -19.55 -15.75 13.04
C VAL A 439 -18.16 -16.33 12.76
N ALA A 440 -17.14 -15.93 13.50
CA ALA A 440 -15.79 -16.48 13.43
C ALA A 440 -15.73 -17.91 13.98
N ARG A 441 -14.90 -18.77 13.35
CA ARG A 441 -14.55 -20.12 13.86
C ARG A 441 -13.15 -20.15 14.47
N THR A 442 -12.32 -19.18 14.15
CA THR A 442 -10.95 -19.06 14.66
C THR A 442 -10.79 -17.72 15.36
N GLU A 443 -10.15 -17.75 16.53
CA GLU A 443 -9.87 -16.55 17.32
C GLU A 443 -8.47 -16.03 17.04
N ILE A 444 -8.35 -14.74 16.77
CA ILE A 444 -7.07 -14.03 16.69
C ILE A 444 -6.75 -13.49 18.08
N LYS A 445 -5.73 -14.05 18.74
CA LYS A 445 -5.33 -13.70 20.11
C LYS A 445 -4.30 -12.58 20.17
N ASP A 446 -3.38 -12.55 19.21
CA ASP A 446 -2.29 -11.57 19.11
C ASP A 446 -2.54 -10.68 17.89
N TRP A 447 -3.07 -9.48 18.13
CA TRP A 447 -3.41 -8.53 17.09
C TRP A 447 -2.18 -7.89 16.45
N ASP A 448 -1.10 -7.70 17.21
CA ASP A 448 0.14 -7.15 16.70
C ASP A 448 0.80 -8.13 15.72
N ALA A 449 0.86 -9.40 16.11
CA ALA A 449 1.35 -10.46 15.22
C ALA A 449 0.46 -10.60 13.97
N TYR A 450 -0.85 -10.43 14.09
CA TYR A 450 -1.76 -10.47 12.95
C TYR A 450 -1.55 -9.30 11.99
N CYS A 451 -1.44 -8.07 12.49
CA CYS A 451 -1.16 -6.89 11.66
C CYS A 451 0.19 -7.03 10.93
N VAL A 452 1.19 -7.60 11.59
CA VAL A 452 2.48 -7.93 10.97
C VAL A 452 2.31 -8.94 9.84
N HIS A 453 1.59 -10.04 10.09
CA HIS A 453 1.32 -11.06 9.08
C HIS A 453 0.65 -10.47 7.83
N LEU A 454 -0.31 -9.57 8.01
CA LEU A 454 -0.97 -8.89 6.91
C LEU A 454 0.01 -8.04 6.07
N ARG A 455 0.93 -7.33 6.70
CA ARG A 455 1.97 -6.54 6.01
C ARG A 455 2.97 -7.45 5.27
N GLU A 456 3.35 -8.59 5.89
CA GLU A 456 4.21 -9.59 5.26
C GLU A 456 3.58 -10.22 4.00
N LEU A 457 2.28 -10.50 4.01
CA LEU A 457 1.53 -11.01 2.84
C LEU A 457 1.66 -10.07 1.63
N MET A 458 1.70 -8.78 1.87
CA MET A 458 1.83 -7.76 0.84
C MET A 458 3.28 -7.50 0.41
N GLY A 459 4.25 -8.04 1.13
CA GLY A 459 5.66 -7.77 0.92
C GLY A 459 6.09 -6.36 1.33
N TYR A 460 5.28 -5.67 2.15
CA TYR A 460 5.60 -4.34 2.69
C TYR A 460 6.59 -4.42 3.85
N GLU A 461 6.71 -5.58 4.50
CA GLU A 461 7.57 -5.77 5.65
C GLU A 461 8.47 -7.00 5.47
N SER A 462 9.78 -6.80 5.59
CA SER A 462 10.73 -7.90 5.69
C SER A 462 10.94 -8.29 7.16
N LYS A 463 11.35 -9.53 7.40
CA LYS A 463 11.72 -10.00 8.75
C LYS A 463 12.74 -9.07 9.41
N LEU A 464 13.67 -8.53 8.63
CA LEU A 464 14.68 -7.57 9.10
C LEU A 464 14.02 -6.26 9.54
N THR A 465 13.17 -5.66 8.70
CA THR A 465 12.47 -4.39 9.03
C THR A 465 11.70 -4.53 10.33
N ARG A 466 10.96 -5.63 10.51
CA ARG A 466 10.25 -5.92 11.76
C ARG A 466 11.17 -5.98 12.98
N GLN A 467 12.27 -6.72 12.89
CA GLN A 467 13.23 -6.81 13.99
C GLN A 467 13.80 -5.44 14.37
N LEU A 468 14.01 -4.56 13.37
CA LEU A 468 14.47 -3.20 13.60
C LEU A 468 13.42 -2.35 14.33
N TYR A 469 12.17 -2.38 13.88
CA TYR A 469 11.06 -1.67 14.55
C TYR A 469 10.85 -2.16 15.99
N ASP A 470 10.82 -3.47 16.22
CA ASP A 470 10.69 -4.06 17.56
C ASP A 470 11.85 -3.65 18.48
N THR A 471 13.08 -3.62 17.95
CA THR A 471 14.26 -3.19 18.71
C THR A 471 14.20 -1.69 19.01
N ALA A 472 13.85 -0.87 18.04
CA ALA A 472 13.73 0.58 18.19
C ALA A 472 12.64 0.95 19.22
N ARG A 473 11.46 0.30 19.18
CA ARG A 473 10.36 0.53 20.15
C ARG A 473 10.72 0.13 21.58
N ARG A 474 11.58 -0.89 21.76
CA ARG A 474 12.05 -1.30 23.11
C ARG A 474 13.05 -0.32 23.72
N SER A 475 13.79 0.39 22.88
CA SER A 475 14.81 1.36 23.31
C SER A 475 14.86 2.54 22.33
N PRO A 476 13.83 3.42 22.33
CA PRO A 476 13.79 4.56 21.44
C PRO A 476 14.99 5.48 21.68
N GLN A 477 15.72 5.80 20.62
CA GLN A 477 16.90 6.64 20.69
C GLN A 477 16.56 8.09 20.34
N ARG A 478 17.38 9.06 20.82
CA ARG A 478 17.26 10.47 20.46
C ARG A 478 17.88 10.67 19.08
N VAL A 479 17.06 11.01 18.10
CA VAL A 479 17.48 11.13 16.69
C VAL A 479 17.35 12.56 16.22
N VAL A 480 18.44 13.13 15.77
CA VAL A 480 18.48 14.50 15.22
C VAL A 480 18.09 14.47 13.74
N PHE A 481 17.08 15.22 13.38
CA PHE A 481 16.62 15.46 12.01
C PHE A 481 17.08 16.84 11.57
N ALA A 482 18.09 16.90 10.70
CA ALA A 482 18.83 18.12 10.40
C ALA A 482 18.04 19.19 9.65
N GLU A 483 17.11 18.79 8.80
CA GLU A 483 16.34 19.68 7.95
C GLU A 483 14.88 19.81 8.41
N GLY A 484 14.64 20.22 9.67
CA GLY A 484 13.31 20.31 10.27
C GLY A 484 12.29 21.19 9.53
N ILE A 485 12.77 22.13 8.71
CA ILE A 485 11.96 23.00 7.83
C ILE A 485 11.61 22.35 6.48
N HIS A 486 12.01 21.09 6.23
CA HIS A 486 11.65 20.38 5.01
C HIS A 486 10.39 19.51 5.28
N PRO A 487 9.34 19.58 4.43
CA PRO A 487 8.07 18.87 4.67
C PRO A 487 8.25 17.37 4.94
N ASN A 488 9.05 16.67 4.12
CA ASN A 488 9.27 15.23 4.27
C ASN A 488 10.02 14.88 5.57
N MET A 489 10.98 15.74 5.98
CA MET A 489 11.72 15.50 7.22
C MET A 489 10.84 15.70 8.45
N LEU A 490 10.02 16.75 8.44
CA LEU A 490 9.05 17.04 9.49
C LEU A 490 8.04 15.88 9.64
N LYS A 491 7.47 15.44 8.52
CA LYS A 491 6.55 14.32 8.49
C LYS A 491 7.19 13.04 9.02
N ALA A 492 8.39 12.70 8.55
CA ALA A 492 9.11 11.52 9.02
C ALA A 492 9.40 11.56 10.54
N ALA A 493 9.73 12.71 11.09
CA ALA A 493 9.96 12.88 12.53
C ALA A 493 8.65 12.67 13.33
N VAL A 494 7.53 13.23 12.86
CA VAL A 494 6.21 13.06 13.49
C VAL A 494 5.76 11.61 13.43
N GLU A 495 5.89 10.95 12.28
CA GLU A 495 5.55 9.53 12.11
C GLU A 495 6.43 8.64 13.01
N ALA A 496 7.75 8.83 13.01
CA ALA A 496 8.68 8.06 13.82
C ALA A 496 8.37 8.16 15.32
N LYS A 497 7.94 9.34 15.77
CA LYS A 497 7.48 9.53 17.15
C LYS A 497 6.16 8.83 17.43
N ALA A 498 5.17 9.00 16.54
CA ALA A 498 3.85 8.37 16.68
C ALA A 498 3.96 6.84 16.75
N GLU A 499 4.89 6.26 15.97
CA GLU A 499 5.19 4.83 16.00
C GLU A 499 6.06 4.38 17.18
N GLY A 500 6.57 5.32 17.99
CA GLY A 500 7.39 5.03 19.18
C GLY A 500 8.79 4.49 18.86
N ILE A 501 9.32 4.73 17.66
CA ILE A 501 10.63 4.20 17.22
C ILE A 501 11.81 5.10 17.58
N CYS A 502 11.58 6.38 17.85
CA CYS A 502 12.61 7.29 18.32
C CYS A 502 12.04 8.49 19.12
N HIS A 503 12.92 9.24 19.73
CA HIS A 503 12.69 10.59 20.27
C HIS A 503 13.29 11.61 19.28
N PRO A 504 12.48 12.21 18.37
CA PRO A 504 12.99 13.10 17.36
C PRO A 504 13.41 14.46 17.95
N ILE A 505 14.52 15.00 17.43
CA ILE A 505 15.00 16.35 17.67
C ILE A 505 15.10 17.05 16.31
N LEU A 506 14.30 18.09 16.08
CA LEU A 506 14.29 18.84 14.82
C LEU A 506 15.25 20.02 14.89
N LEU A 507 16.20 20.11 13.95
CA LEU A 507 17.03 21.30 13.82
C LEU A 507 16.40 22.31 12.86
N GLY A 508 16.21 23.55 13.32
CA GLY A 508 15.69 24.61 12.47
C GLY A 508 15.13 25.78 13.26
N ASN A 509 14.58 26.74 12.51
CA ASN A 509 13.85 27.86 13.11
C ASN A 509 12.50 27.37 13.61
N ASP A 510 12.22 27.56 14.88
CA ASP A 510 11.03 27.10 15.60
C ASP A 510 9.71 27.68 15.02
N GLU A 511 9.70 28.97 14.70
CA GLU A 511 8.53 29.62 14.07
C GLU A 511 8.25 29.03 12.67
N ALA A 512 9.30 28.78 11.88
CA ALA A 512 9.16 28.22 10.54
C ALA A 512 8.70 26.76 10.58
N ILE A 513 9.21 25.96 11.53
CA ILE A 513 8.76 24.58 11.74
C ILE A 513 7.32 24.55 12.22
N GLY A 514 6.94 25.43 13.18
CA GLY A 514 5.58 25.54 13.68
C GLY A 514 4.58 25.87 12.57
N LYS A 515 4.89 26.87 11.74
CA LYS A 515 4.05 27.26 10.61
C LYS A 515 3.91 26.11 9.59
N LEU A 516 5.01 25.42 9.26
CA LEU A 516 4.96 24.28 8.34
C LEU A 516 4.13 23.13 8.91
N ALA A 517 4.22 22.88 10.21
CA ALA A 517 3.41 21.87 10.88
C ALA A 517 1.92 22.19 10.84
N GLU A 518 1.56 23.48 11.07
CA GLU A 518 0.16 23.95 10.92
C GLU A 518 -0.33 23.79 9.47
N GLU A 519 0.46 24.17 8.47
CA GLU A 519 0.13 23.99 7.05
C GLU A 519 -0.06 22.53 6.64
N MET A 520 0.60 21.62 7.33
CA MET A 520 0.54 20.16 7.07
C MET A 520 -0.41 19.41 8.01
N ASP A 521 -1.07 20.08 8.93
CA ASP A 521 -1.93 19.47 9.98
C ASP A 521 -1.18 18.40 10.81
N LEU A 522 0.06 18.71 11.20
CA LEU A 522 0.92 17.81 11.96
C LEU A 522 1.08 18.30 13.42
N SER A 523 0.99 17.38 14.38
CA SER A 523 1.23 17.68 15.79
C SER A 523 2.72 17.61 16.12
N LEU A 524 3.25 18.67 16.73
CA LEU A 524 4.62 18.74 17.26
C LEU A 524 4.68 18.35 18.75
N GLU A 525 3.62 17.88 19.33
CA GLU A 525 3.56 17.54 20.77
C GLU A 525 4.68 16.57 21.16
N GLY A 526 5.55 17.02 22.11
CA GLY A 526 6.69 16.26 22.62
C GLY A 526 7.80 15.98 21.60
N ILE A 527 7.93 16.75 20.54
CA ILE A 527 9.11 16.81 19.66
C ILE A 527 9.97 17.99 20.10
N GLU A 528 11.26 17.73 20.37
CA GLU A 528 12.22 18.78 20.70
C GLU A 528 12.61 19.53 19.42
N ILE A 529 12.57 20.88 19.48
CA ILE A 529 13.06 21.75 18.39
C ILE A 529 14.27 22.50 18.89
N VAL A 530 15.38 22.44 18.14
CA VAL A 530 16.62 23.11 18.46
C VAL A 530 16.96 24.12 17.36
N ASN A 531 16.83 25.40 17.69
CA ASN A 531 17.21 26.49 16.81
C ASN A 531 18.68 26.87 17.09
N LEU A 532 19.58 26.26 16.35
CA LEU A 532 21.04 26.44 16.53
C LEU A 532 21.51 27.90 16.46
N ARG A 533 20.66 28.84 16.01
CA ARG A 533 20.96 30.28 15.98
C ARG A 533 20.40 31.05 17.17
N HIS A 534 19.54 30.41 17.97
CA HIS A 534 18.93 31.05 19.13
C HIS A 534 20.02 31.34 20.20
N PRO A 535 19.89 32.45 20.96
CA PRO A 535 20.81 32.78 22.05
C PRO A 535 20.96 31.67 23.11
N ASP A 536 19.90 30.97 23.42
CA ASP A 536 19.91 29.89 24.41
C ASP A 536 20.84 28.72 24.06
N GLU A 537 21.18 28.57 22.77
CA GLU A 537 22.12 27.57 22.30
C GLU A 537 23.60 28.03 22.35
N SER A 538 23.88 29.24 22.90
CA SER A 538 25.24 29.79 22.94
C SER A 538 26.21 28.92 23.73
N GLU A 539 25.82 28.45 24.91
CA GLU A 539 26.67 27.57 25.74
C GLU A 539 26.95 26.22 25.04
N ARG A 540 25.95 25.67 24.38
CA ARG A 540 26.08 24.40 23.62
C ARG A 540 27.01 24.60 22.42
N ARG A 541 26.86 25.71 21.65
CA ARG A 541 27.80 26.08 20.56
C ARG A 541 29.22 26.24 21.05
N GLU A 542 29.46 26.97 22.14
CA GLU A 542 30.80 27.14 22.70
C GLU A 542 31.44 25.83 23.13
N ARG A 543 30.67 24.96 23.83
CA ARG A 543 31.14 23.64 24.24
C ARG A 543 31.54 22.81 23.03
N TYR A 544 30.69 22.73 21.98
CA TYR A 544 30.98 21.99 20.77
C TYR A 544 32.16 22.53 20.00
N SER A 545 32.30 23.87 19.93
CA SER A 545 33.42 24.52 19.27
C SER A 545 34.76 24.16 19.92
N ARG A 546 34.84 24.17 21.26
CA ARG A 546 36.05 23.77 21.99
C ARG A 546 36.41 22.31 21.71
N ILE A 547 35.44 21.40 21.81
CA ILE A 547 35.64 19.96 21.57
C ILE A 547 36.13 19.72 20.13
N LEU A 548 35.48 20.34 19.13
CA LEU A 548 35.86 20.19 17.73
C LEU A 548 37.27 20.74 17.45
N ALA A 549 37.58 21.96 17.97
CA ALA A 549 38.90 22.56 17.83
C ALA A 549 40.01 21.69 18.47
N GLU A 550 39.80 21.18 19.68
CA GLU A 550 40.72 20.25 20.35
C GLU A 550 40.90 18.95 19.55
N LYS A 551 39.83 18.34 19.10
CA LYS A 551 39.83 17.09 18.32
C LYS A 551 40.58 17.22 17.00
N ARG A 552 40.53 18.40 16.37
CA ARG A 552 41.09 18.69 15.04
C ARG A 552 42.28 19.69 15.06
N ALA A 553 42.82 19.96 16.21
CA ALA A 553 43.93 20.90 16.37
C ALA A 553 45.14 20.55 15.46
N ARG A 554 45.45 19.26 15.28
CA ARG A 554 46.52 18.78 14.39
C ARG A 554 46.23 18.98 12.90
N GLU A 555 44.95 19.16 12.52
CA GLU A 555 44.53 19.46 11.17
C GLU A 555 44.41 20.97 10.91
N GLY A 556 44.75 21.79 11.90
CA GLY A 556 44.79 23.25 11.81
C GLY A 556 43.46 23.94 12.13
N PHE A 557 42.48 23.25 12.71
CA PHE A 557 41.23 23.88 13.15
C PHE A 557 41.48 24.82 14.31
N THR A 558 41.10 26.11 14.14
CA THR A 558 41.06 27.09 15.20
C THR A 558 39.73 27.06 15.95
N TYR A 559 39.69 27.67 17.13
CA TYR A 559 38.43 27.83 17.88
C TYR A 559 37.42 28.69 17.11
N GLU A 560 37.87 29.75 16.47
CA GLU A 560 37.04 30.65 15.68
C GLU A 560 36.38 29.90 14.49
N GLU A 561 37.17 29.13 13.75
CA GLU A 561 36.64 28.29 12.65
C GLU A 561 35.65 27.23 13.16
N ALA A 562 35.96 26.60 14.28
CA ALA A 562 35.03 25.63 14.89
C ALA A 562 33.75 26.31 15.35
N ASN A 563 33.81 27.52 15.90
CA ASN A 563 32.63 28.27 16.32
C ASN A 563 31.74 28.68 15.13
N ASP A 564 32.35 29.13 14.03
CA ASP A 564 31.60 29.43 12.80
C ASP A 564 30.90 28.19 12.25
N LYS A 565 31.53 27.01 12.32
CA LYS A 565 30.94 25.71 11.93
C LYS A 565 29.73 25.33 12.74
N MET A 566 29.61 25.76 13.99
CA MET A 566 28.43 25.44 14.82
C MET A 566 27.14 26.14 14.36
N PHE A 567 27.22 27.07 13.42
CA PHE A 567 26.04 27.63 12.74
C PHE A 567 25.62 26.84 11.50
N GLU A 568 26.35 25.78 11.14
CA GLU A 568 25.99 24.80 10.10
C GLU A 568 25.30 23.58 10.71
N ARG A 569 24.13 23.24 10.21
CA ARG A 569 23.27 22.15 10.75
C ARG A 569 23.98 20.80 10.90
N ASN A 570 24.79 20.43 9.89
CA ASN A 570 25.47 19.14 9.90
C ASN A 570 26.56 19.08 10.97
N TYR A 571 27.34 20.17 11.17
CA TYR A 571 28.31 20.21 12.24
C TYR A 571 27.66 20.20 13.62
N PHE A 572 26.67 21.04 13.83
CA PHE A 572 25.96 21.11 15.12
C PHE A 572 25.28 19.77 15.47
N GLY A 573 24.51 19.19 14.53
CA GLY A 573 23.81 17.94 14.78
C GLY A 573 24.73 16.73 14.97
N MET A 574 25.83 16.64 14.19
CA MET A 574 26.84 15.60 14.41
C MET A 574 27.60 15.80 15.72
N MET A 575 27.82 17.03 16.16
CA MET A 575 28.41 17.32 17.49
C MET A 575 27.47 16.92 18.62
N MET A 576 26.14 17.03 18.44
CA MET A 576 25.18 16.47 19.42
C MET A 576 25.39 14.96 19.61
N VAL A 577 25.63 14.24 18.51
CA VAL A 577 25.91 12.78 18.59
C VAL A 577 27.28 12.51 19.21
N GLU A 578 28.32 13.22 18.79
CA GLU A 578 29.69 13.07 19.30
C GLU A 578 29.79 13.31 20.81
N THR A 579 28.99 14.25 21.33
CA THR A 579 28.99 14.61 22.76
C THR A 579 27.96 13.82 23.59
N GLY A 580 27.17 12.99 22.96
CA GLY A 580 26.12 12.20 23.64
C GLY A 580 24.85 13.00 24.00
N ASP A 581 24.67 14.20 23.43
CA ASP A 581 23.40 14.95 23.55
C ASP A 581 22.30 14.36 22.68
N ALA A 582 22.68 13.58 21.67
CA ALA A 582 21.81 12.73 20.86
C ALA A 582 22.49 11.41 20.53
N ASP A 583 21.75 10.43 20.00
CA ASP A 583 22.25 9.07 19.77
C ASP A 583 22.42 8.78 18.26
N ALA A 584 21.70 9.51 17.39
CA ALA A 584 21.79 9.38 15.93
C ALA A 584 21.49 10.70 15.22
N PHE A 585 21.90 10.78 13.96
CA PHE A 585 21.74 11.98 13.12
C PHE A 585 21.31 11.61 11.70
N ILE A 586 20.26 12.26 11.20
CA ILE A 586 19.70 12.08 9.86
C ILE A 586 19.77 13.40 9.10
N THR A 587 20.31 13.37 7.87
CA THR A 587 20.44 14.50 6.96
C THR A 587 20.50 14.04 5.51
N GLY A 588 20.35 14.95 4.53
CA GLY A 588 20.61 14.64 3.13
C GLY A 588 19.69 15.30 2.10
N LEU A 589 18.68 16.08 2.52
CA LEU A 589 17.73 16.69 1.59
C LEU A 589 18.23 17.98 0.94
N TYR A 590 19.00 18.80 1.69
CA TYR A 590 19.51 20.08 1.20
C TYR A 590 21.03 20.12 0.96
N THR A 591 21.77 19.11 1.46
CA THR A 591 23.24 19.12 1.42
C THR A 591 23.73 18.07 0.43
N ARG A 592 24.78 18.43 -0.34
CA ARG A 592 25.46 17.44 -1.20
C ARG A 592 26.08 16.34 -0.35
N TYR A 593 25.92 15.10 -0.78
CA TYR A 593 26.44 13.91 -0.09
C TYR A 593 27.91 14.03 0.30
N SER A 594 28.78 14.52 -0.60
CA SER A 594 30.19 14.70 -0.34
C SER A 594 30.48 15.65 0.83
N ASN A 595 29.67 16.70 1.01
CA ASN A 595 29.83 17.65 2.13
C ASN A 595 29.40 16.97 3.46
N THR A 596 28.33 16.18 3.44
CA THR A 596 27.90 15.42 4.63
C THR A 596 28.99 14.45 5.08
N ILE A 597 29.60 13.70 4.15
CA ILE A 597 30.70 12.77 4.46
C ILE A 597 31.93 13.52 4.99
N LYS A 598 32.25 14.69 4.42
CA LYS A 598 33.32 15.52 4.94
C LYS A 598 33.10 15.90 6.40
N VAL A 599 31.88 16.37 6.73
CA VAL A 599 31.55 16.75 8.12
C VAL A 599 31.57 15.52 9.04
N ALA A 600 31.04 14.38 8.60
CA ALA A 600 31.10 13.15 9.38
C ALA A 600 32.52 12.70 9.67
N LYS A 601 33.45 12.87 8.71
CA LYS A 601 34.87 12.59 8.90
C LYS A 601 35.51 13.55 9.90
N GLU A 602 35.16 14.82 9.81
CA GLU A 602 35.74 15.88 10.67
C GLU A 602 35.19 15.82 12.10
N VAL A 603 33.91 15.48 12.30
CA VAL A 603 33.28 15.45 13.62
C VAL A 603 33.40 14.05 14.26
N ILE A 604 32.83 13.04 13.64
CA ILE A 604 32.79 11.67 14.18
C ILE A 604 34.12 10.95 13.98
N GLY A 605 34.64 10.95 12.75
CA GLY A 605 35.90 10.30 12.39
C GLY A 605 35.69 8.85 11.90
N ILE A 606 36.83 8.13 11.83
CA ILE A 606 36.88 6.71 11.45
C ILE A 606 36.89 5.85 12.71
N GLN A 607 36.20 4.72 12.69
CA GLN A 607 36.15 3.79 13.81
C GLN A 607 37.57 3.30 14.17
N PRO A 608 37.96 3.21 15.45
CA PRO A 608 39.21 2.67 15.87
C PRO A 608 39.48 1.26 15.30
N GLY A 609 40.67 1.05 14.77
CA GLY A 609 41.10 -0.19 14.14
C GLY A 609 40.85 -0.29 12.63
N PHE A 610 40.27 0.74 12.03
CA PHE A 610 40.09 0.87 10.57
C PHE A 610 40.79 2.12 10.04
N LYS A 611 41.10 2.07 8.73
CA LYS A 611 41.71 3.23 8.03
C LYS A 611 40.76 3.86 7.03
N HIS A 612 39.74 3.10 6.60
CA HIS A 612 38.83 3.48 5.53
C HIS A 612 37.37 3.45 5.99
N PHE A 613 36.54 4.25 5.31
CA PHE A 613 35.08 4.17 5.43
C PHE A 613 34.53 3.13 4.49
N GLY A 614 33.41 2.49 4.88
CA GLY A 614 32.57 1.76 3.98
C GLY A 614 31.14 2.25 4.07
N THR A 615 30.41 2.22 2.96
CA THR A 615 28.97 2.45 2.94
C THR A 615 28.23 1.16 2.62
N MET A 616 27.01 1.04 3.14
CA MET A 616 26.20 -0.16 2.93
C MET A 616 24.77 0.23 2.58
N HIS A 617 24.23 -0.43 1.54
CA HIS A 617 22.81 -0.46 1.28
C HIS A 617 22.23 -1.81 1.71
N ILE A 618 21.07 -1.78 2.37
CA ILE A 618 20.32 -2.97 2.70
C ILE A 618 19.17 -3.08 1.69
N LEU A 619 19.20 -4.12 0.87
CA LEU A 619 18.20 -4.39 -0.16
C LEU A 619 17.25 -5.49 0.31
N ASN A 620 16.02 -5.13 0.64
CA ASN A 620 14.97 -6.07 0.94
C ASN A 620 14.20 -6.45 -0.33
N SER A 621 14.10 -7.75 -0.59
CA SER A 621 13.37 -8.28 -1.73
C SER A 621 12.51 -9.48 -1.33
N LYS A 622 11.57 -9.90 -2.19
CA LYS A 622 10.79 -11.13 -2.00
C LYS A 622 11.67 -12.40 -1.93
N LYS A 623 12.93 -12.34 -2.38
CA LYS A 623 13.88 -13.46 -2.36
C LYS A 623 14.78 -13.47 -1.12
N GLY A 624 14.80 -12.38 -0.35
CA GLY A 624 15.61 -12.22 0.85
C GLY A 624 16.21 -10.83 1.00
N THR A 625 16.97 -10.63 2.07
CA THR A 625 17.69 -9.41 2.37
C THR A 625 19.14 -9.55 1.92
N TYR A 626 19.64 -8.56 1.20
CA TYR A 626 21.02 -8.45 0.74
C TYR A 626 21.67 -7.19 1.30
N PHE A 627 22.92 -7.31 1.73
CA PHE A 627 23.75 -6.21 2.20
C PHE A 627 24.81 -5.92 1.13
N LEU A 628 24.74 -4.74 0.52
CA LEU A 628 25.62 -4.32 -0.57
C LEU A 628 26.61 -3.27 -0.07
N ALA A 629 27.91 -3.53 -0.14
CA ALA A 629 28.99 -2.64 0.29
C ALA A 629 30.22 -2.78 -0.65
N ASP A 630 31.01 -1.76 -0.87
CA ASP A 630 30.81 -0.34 -0.65
C ASP A 630 30.05 0.26 -1.82
N THR A 631 29.02 1.06 -1.56
CA THR A 631 28.11 1.51 -2.63
C THR A 631 28.33 2.95 -3.06
N LEU A 632 29.02 3.80 -2.27
CA LEU A 632 29.01 5.25 -2.51
C LEU A 632 30.33 6.00 -2.29
N ILE A 633 31.31 5.44 -1.58
CA ILE A 633 32.49 6.24 -1.14
C ILE A 633 33.75 5.89 -1.92
N ASN A 634 34.13 4.61 -1.97
CA ASN A 634 35.43 4.22 -2.48
C ASN A 634 35.37 3.94 -3.99
N ARG A 635 35.72 4.96 -4.80
CA ARG A 635 35.66 4.86 -6.26
C ARG A 635 36.67 3.86 -6.84
N HIS A 636 37.88 3.79 -6.25
CA HIS A 636 38.98 2.92 -6.68
C HIS A 636 39.62 2.28 -5.45
N PRO A 637 38.94 1.37 -4.74
CA PRO A 637 39.48 0.74 -3.56
C PRO A 637 40.73 -0.08 -3.91
N ASP A 638 41.76 0.01 -3.08
CA ASP A 638 42.88 -0.91 -3.09
C ASP A 638 42.57 -2.16 -2.24
N THR A 639 43.52 -3.09 -2.16
CA THR A 639 43.38 -4.34 -1.41
C THR A 639 43.08 -4.07 0.07
N GLU A 640 43.76 -3.09 0.70
CA GLU A 640 43.57 -2.74 2.11
C GLU A 640 42.17 -2.16 2.37
N THR A 641 41.72 -1.28 1.47
CA THR A 641 40.36 -0.71 1.51
C THR A 641 39.28 -1.80 1.39
N LEU A 642 39.48 -2.79 0.51
CA LEU A 642 38.55 -3.91 0.34
C LEU A 642 38.50 -4.80 1.60
N ILE A 643 39.63 -5.01 2.27
CA ILE A 643 39.69 -5.74 3.55
C ILE A 643 38.92 -4.98 4.63
N ASP A 644 39.12 -3.66 4.76
CA ASP A 644 38.39 -2.84 5.72
C ASP A 644 36.85 -2.89 5.44
N ILE A 645 36.43 -2.80 4.17
CA ILE A 645 35.03 -2.92 3.77
C ILE A 645 34.45 -4.28 4.17
N ALA A 646 35.17 -5.38 3.94
CA ALA A 646 34.72 -6.72 4.30
C ALA A 646 34.56 -6.88 5.83
N LYS A 647 35.52 -6.38 6.62
CA LYS A 647 35.47 -6.39 8.09
C LYS A 647 34.33 -5.54 8.64
N LEU A 648 34.11 -4.34 8.09
CA LEU A 648 33.00 -3.47 8.46
C LEU A 648 31.64 -4.11 8.11
N SER A 649 31.59 -4.80 6.96
CA SER A 649 30.39 -5.50 6.52
C SER A 649 30.04 -6.67 7.43
N ASP A 650 31.02 -7.51 7.80
CA ASP A 650 30.86 -8.57 8.79
C ASP A 650 30.26 -8.06 10.10
N LYS A 651 30.87 -7.00 10.66
CA LYS A 651 30.40 -6.37 11.89
C LYS A 651 28.96 -5.85 11.77
N THR A 652 28.65 -5.21 10.65
CA THR A 652 27.32 -4.61 10.42
C THR A 652 26.25 -5.70 10.26
N VAL A 653 26.51 -6.74 9.47
CA VAL A 653 25.56 -7.85 9.27
C VAL A 653 25.27 -8.57 10.59
N ARG A 654 26.30 -8.80 11.42
CA ARG A 654 26.12 -9.39 12.78
C ARG A 654 25.34 -8.47 13.72
N PHE A 655 25.50 -7.15 13.61
CA PHE A 655 24.67 -6.18 14.36
C PHE A 655 23.16 -6.37 14.07
N PHE A 656 22.81 -6.73 12.83
CA PHE A 656 21.43 -7.07 12.45
C PHE A 656 21.03 -8.52 12.77
N ASN A 657 21.79 -9.24 13.61
CA ASN A 657 21.56 -10.64 14.00
C ASN A 657 21.52 -11.62 12.83
N HIS A 658 22.29 -11.33 11.77
CA HIS A 658 22.51 -12.26 10.67
C HIS A 658 23.92 -12.85 10.69
N THR A 659 24.06 -14.09 10.23
CA THR A 659 25.37 -14.68 9.96
C THR A 659 25.82 -14.23 8.58
N PRO A 660 26.94 -13.49 8.46
CA PRO A 660 27.40 -12.98 7.17
C PRO A 660 27.95 -14.11 6.29
N VAL A 661 27.60 -14.07 5.01
CA VAL A 661 28.23 -14.81 3.92
C VAL A 661 28.63 -13.77 2.88
N ILE A 662 29.91 -13.55 2.71
CA ILE A 662 30.45 -12.43 1.93
C ILE A 662 30.92 -12.91 0.57
N SER A 663 30.39 -12.33 -0.50
CA SER A 663 30.87 -12.52 -1.87
C SER A 663 31.58 -11.25 -2.33
N MET A 664 32.87 -11.35 -2.60
CA MET A 664 33.67 -10.24 -3.12
C MET A 664 33.51 -10.16 -4.64
N LEU A 665 32.82 -9.08 -5.09
CA LEU A 665 32.36 -8.96 -6.46
C LEU A 665 33.42 -8.38 -7.42
N SER A 666 33.45 -8.92 -8.62
CA SER A 666 34.25 -8.45 -9.75
C SER A 666 33.53 -8.71 -11.08
N TYR A 667 34.07 -8.21 -12.20
CA TYR A 667 33.61 -8.61 -13.52
C TYR A 667 34.19 -9.99 -13.96
N SER A 668 35.18 -10.53 -13.24
CA SER A 668 35.85 -11.80 -13.46
C SER A 668 35.46 -12.82 -12.39
N ASN A 669 35.72 -14.12 -12.65
CA ASN A 669 35.45 -15.21 -11.74
C ASN A 669 36.72 -16.01 -11.46
N PHE A 670 37.11 -16.17 -10.19
CA PHE A 670 38.08 -17.15 -9.69
C PHE A 670 39.40 -17.26 -10.49
N GLY A 671 40.06 -16.13 -10.73
CA GLY A 671 41.35 -16.10 -11.43
C GLY A 671 41.25 -16.17 -12.96
N ALA A 672 40.05 -15.98 -13.55
CA ALA A 672 39.88 -15.95 -15.00
C ALA A 672 40.59 -14.75 -15.65
N ASP A 673 40.77 -13.65 -14.91
CA ASP A 673 41.59 -12.49 -15.30
C ASP A 673 42.68 -12.28 -14.25
N THR A 674 43.93 -12.32 -14.69
CA THR A 674 45.12 -12.20 -13.83
C THR A 674 45.74 -10.84 -13.80
N ALA A 675 44.99 -9.78 -14.26
CA ALA A 675 45.45 -8.40 -14.31
C ALA A 675 44.38 -7.45 -13.75
N GLY A 676 44.84 -6.30 -13.28
CA GLY A 676 43.97 -5.17 -12.91
C GLY A 676 43.08 -5.38 -11.69
N SER A 677 41.80 -5.01 -11.76
CA SER A 677 40.90 -5.00 -10.61
C SER A 677 40.62 -6.36 -9.98
N PRO A 678 40.46 -7.48 -10.72
CA PRO A 678 40.23 -8.81 -10.12
C PRO A 678 41.33 -9.25 -9.18
N VAL A 679 42.59 -8.94 -9.50
CA VAL A 679 43.77 -9.37 -8.68
C VAL A 679 43.68 -8.80 -7.26
N LYS A 680 43.40 -7.53 -7.08
CA LYS A 680 43.29 -6.95 -5.74
C LYS A 680 42.10 -7.51 -4.94
N VAL A 681 41.01 -7.90 -5.63
CA VAL A 681 39.87 -8.56 -4.97
C VAL A 681 40.27 -9.95 -4.52
N HIS A 682 40.95 -10.69 -5.38
CA HIS A 682 41.49 -12.01 -5.04
C HIS A 682 42.48 -11.95 -3.85
N GLU A 683 43.41 -10.98 -3.86
CA GLU A 683 44.34 -10.77 -2.75
C GLU A 683 43.61 -10.43 -1.45
N ALA A 684 42.56 -9.60 -1.50
CA ALA A 684 41.77 -9.25 -0.33
C ALA A 684 41.04 -10.51 0.24
N VAL A 685 40.48 -11.34 -0.63
CA VAL A 685 39.86 -12.61 -0.21
C VAL A 685 40.85 -13.56 0.42
N ALA A 686 41.99 -13.76 -0.23
CA ALA A 686 43.04 -14.66 0.29
C ALA A 686 43.51 -14.19 1.69
N HIS A 687 43.75 -12.89 1.86
CA HIS A 687 44.14 -12.33 3.15
C HIS A 687 43.06 -12.53 4.22
N MET A 688 41.82 -12.31 3.88
CA MET A 688 40.67 -12.48 4.81
C MET A 688 40.47 -13.94 5.19
N GLN A 689 40.65 -14.88 4.28
CA GLN A 689 40.56 -16.34 4.56
C GLN A 689 41.70 -16.82 5.45
N GLU A 690 42.89 -16.24 5.32
CA GLU A 690 44.04 -16.56 6.19
C GLU A 690 43.86 -15.98 7.59
N GLU A 691 43.47 -14.69 7.72
CA GLU A 691 43.35 -13.99 8.99
C GLU A 691 42.06 -14.32 9.75
N TYR A 692 40.97 -14.63 9.04
CA TYR A 692 39.63 -14.90 9.59
C TYR A 692 39.05 -16.21 9.01
N PRO A 693 39.60 -17.40 9.33
CA PRO A 693 39.18 -18.64 8.74
C PRO A 693 37.75 -19.09 9.08
N GLU A 694 37.14 -18.47 10.10
CA GLU A 694 35.74 -18.69 10.48
C GLU A 694 34.75 -17.86 9.64
N LEU A 695 35.22 -16.87 8.89
CA LEU A 695 34.39 -16.02 8.08
C LEU A 695 34.10 -16.66 6.73
N ALA A 696 32.83 -16.84 6.41
CA ALA A 696 32.42 -17.33 5.09
C ALA A 696 32.57 -16.18 4.06
N ILE A 697 33.75 -16.11 3.45
CA ILE A 697 34.12 -15.17 2.40
C ILE A 697 34.72 -15.85 1.19
N ASP A 698 34.31 -15.46 -0.01
CA ASP A 698 34.82 -15.99 -1.27
C ASP A 698 34.80 -14.96 -2.40
N GLY A 699 35.55 -15.19 -3.46
CA GLY A 699 35.66 -14.30 -4.65
C GLY A 699 37.10 -14.28 -5.17
N GLU A 700 37.40 -13.60 -6.25
CA GLU A 700 36.45 -12.67 -6.96
C GLU A 700 35.41 -13.43 -7.75
N MET A 701 34.18 -12.91 -7.78
CA MET A 701 33.10 -13.51 -8.58
C MET A 701 32.12 -12.47 -9.13
N GLN A 702 31.46 -12.82 -10.21
CA GLN A 702 30.37 -11.98 -10.77
C GLN A 702 29.09 -12.12 -9.92
N VAL A 703 28.22 -11.10 -9.95
CA VAL A 703 26.97 -11.03 -9.18
C VAL A 703 26.05 -12.25 -9.44
N ASN A 704 25.96 -12.71 -10.69
CA ASN A 704 25.13 -13.87 -11.03
C ASN A 704 25.63 -15.17 -10.34
N PHE A 705 26.93 -15.32 -10.09
CA PHE A 705 27.47 -16.43 -9.30
C PHE A 705 27.13 -16.28 -7.81
N ALA A 706 27.19 -15.07 -7.29
CA ALA A 706 26.90 -14.81 -5.88
C ALA A 706 25.43 -15.07 -5.49
N ILE A 707 24.47 -14.81 -6.38
CA ILE A 707 23.03 -14.84 -6.06
C ILE A 707 22.23 -15.95 -6.75
N ASP A 708 22.76 -16.62 -7.80
CA ASP A 708 22.06 -17.69 -8.52
C ASP A 708 22.44 -19.09 -8.00
N ARG A 709 21.50 -19.75 -7.33
CA ARG A 709 21.65 -21.12 -6.83
C ARG A 709 21.97 -22.17 -7.91
N LYS A 710 21.64 -21.93 -9.18
CA LYS A 710 21.95 -22.85 -10.29
C LYS A 710 23.40 -22.71 -10.73
N SER A 711 23.90 -21.50 -10.81
CA SER A 711 25.30 -21.21 -11.19
C SER A 711 26.30 -21.75 -10.16
N THR A 712 25.97 -21.64 -8.87
CA THR A 712 26.83 -22.20 -7.79
C THR A 712 26.87 -23.72 -7.78
N ARG A 713 25.84 -24.43 -8.26
CA ARG A 713 25.85 -25.91 -8.36
C ARG A 713 26.62 -26.45 -9.55
N LEU A 714 26.72 -25.70 -10.64
CA LEU A 714 27.41 -26.19 -11.87
C LEU A 714 28.94 -26.11 -11.80
N ASN A 715 29.50 -25.25 -10.94
CA ASN A 715 30.94 -25.06 -10.80
C ASN A 715 31.57 -25.71 -9.54
N SER A 716 30.81 -26.45 -8.75
CA SER A 716 31.30 -27.13 -7.53
C SER A 716 32.21 -28.31 -7.78
N SER A 717 32.65 -28.58 -9.02
CA SER A 717 33.60 -29.64 -9.34
C SER A 717 35.07 -29.27 -9.13
N HIS A 718 35.38 -28.01 -8.74
CA HIS A 718 36.77 -27.57 -8.58
C HIS A 718 37.12 -26.93 -7.23
N THR A 719 36.17 -26.70 -6.35
CA THR A 719 36.45 -26.31 -4.96
C THR A 719 35.34 -26.84 -4.06
N ASP A 720 35.70 -27.32 -2.88
CA ASP A 720 34.79 -27.86 -1.86
C ASP A 720 33.86 -26.78 -1.27
N ILE A 721 32.94 -26.20 -2.10
CA ILE A 721 31.87 -25.31 -1.68
C ILE A 721 30.73 -26.10 -1.00
N SER A 722 30.93 -27.37 -0.68
CA SER A 722 29.99 -28.23 0.04
C SER A 722 29.72 -27.81 1.49
N ARG A 723 30.32 -26.70 1.98
CA ARG A 723 30.16 -26.20 3.34
C ARG A 723 29.26 -24.97 3.49
N MET A 724 28.65 -24.50 2.42
CA MET A 724 27.61 -23.43 2.60
C MET A 724 26.32 -24.06 3.15
N PRO A 725 25.81 -23.59 4.30
CA PRO A 725 24.56 -24.12 4.86
C PRO A 725 23.40 -23.84 3.88
N SER A 726 22.55 -24.85 3.71
CA SER A 726 21.35 -24.78 2.82
C SER A 726 20.21 -23.92 3.35
N SER A 727 20.51 -22.97 4.26
CA SER A 727 19.52 -22.10 4.88
C SER A 727 20.08 -20.68 5.03
N ALA A 728 19.87 -19.88 4.01
CA ALA A 728 19.83 -18.43 4.09
C ALA A 728 18.74 -17.93 3.12
#